data_7d6829a30259b0ec0df26d6325fe0246
#
_entry.id   7d6829a30259b0ec0df26d6325fe0246
#
_cell.length_a   1.000
_cell.length_b   1.000
_cell.length_c   1.000
_cell.angle_alpha   90.00
_cell.angle_beta   90.00
_cell.angle_gamma   90.00
#
_symmetry.space_group_name_H-M   'P 1'
#
loop_
_entity.id
_entity.type
_entity.pdbx_description
1 polymer ?
#
loop_
_entity_poly.entity_id
_entity_poly.type
_entity_poly.pdbx_seq_one_letter_code
_entity_poly.pdbx_strand_id
1 'polypeptide(L)'
;MTEISNSETRGIRIDSLASITPPSPPTARPATSSSTSRVSDPFELWNHVPTAPFPPPSDWAAESSGSPHPSQPAQDQDTGQVVSNLRAITDRLQVIEKRLFETSIIHAGPSDSSPNTLGKLSTTGIYSKTRLFGQSNWRNSIDQFEEIIGIYNRSQSDKASEISSLLESCKKLARMIKIGPQTCLSISPDFRALVPLKHVADQLVYEYLRTFEYVYRVLHVPSFQEEYTRYWEDPHSASTSFIMKLLLVMSIGSCFHQDPIESDFLRSSARQWIYTAQSWQGASSQKSRINLTGLQIHCLLLVARQINGLGADLVWISAGSLLCTAMHMGLHRDPSNFPKVSFLHTELRRRLWASVMEIYLQSSMDAGGTPTVSTSDSDCRMPSNLDDVSLIDARNHPNGTSTPSDTFTQSSIQIALARSLPIRLKIAKSINGCGPGMSYEETISVGAELISIMRDNSQELASYKSSSGKPTAFHIKVVDLLVHRFLLGLHHAFLVRSYSNPTYYFSRKISLDCALEILSPLSARHLAHSQQKQGANFDYIRLVCSGSGLFRNAPLQAGIIVASELIKQLKEDPSSFASATSSRSRRELQSTIEDYTELLGNRIRAGETNVKGFVMFSCVLAQINAIQSEVSVEDKIFEASIDSLKVCYENLKARQQGQQSMALQNEWVGNIQIDEDEGFSNEGFEWQDLMQLSDTNLWDTGIPSSSGQIDNRDFM
;
A
#
# COMPACT_ATOMS: atom_id res chain seq x y z
N MET A 1 18.93 48.18 -22.99
CA MET A 1 18.37 48.02 -24.33
C MET A 1 18.64 46.58 -24.74
N THR A 2 17.71 45.78 -24.62
CA THR A 2 16.93 44.91 -25.51
C THR A 2 16.21 43.89 -24.66
N GLU A 3 14.91 43.93 -24.83
CA GLU A 3 13.91 43.07 -24.21
C GLU A 3 14.12 41.61 -24.60
N ILE A 4 13.99 40.71 -23.65
CA ILE A 4 13.74 39.29 -23.91
C ILE A 4 12.42 38.93 -23.24
N SER A 5 11.46 38.60 -24.09
CA SER A 5 10.10 38.22 -23.78
C SER A 5 10.01 36.97 -22.93
N ASN A 6 9.25 37.05 -21.87
CA ASN A 6 8.76 35.92 -21.08
C ASN A 6 7.81 35.06 -21.94
N SER A 7 8.17 33.83 -22.22
CA SER A 7 7.24 32.79 -22.64
C SER A 7 6.71 32.07 -21.40
N GLU A 8 5.50 32.41 -21.01
CA GLU A 8 4.72 31.72 -19.99
C GLU A 8 4.45 30.28 -20.41
N THR A 9 5.01 29.35 -19.69
CA THR A 9 4.57 27.95 -19.69
C THR A 9 3.24 27.89 -18.96
N ARG A 10 2.14 27.81 -19.70
CA ARG A 10 0.80 27.54 -19.18
C ARG A 10 0.74 26.11 -18.66
N GLY A 11 0.86 25.94 -17.35
CA GLY A 11 0.35 24.75 -16.68
C GLY A 11 -1.16 24.67 -16.91
N ILE A 12 -1.64 23.50 -17.33
CA ILE A 12 -3.07 23.24 -17.48
C ILE A 12 -3.67 23.26 -16.08
N ARG A 13 -4.29 24.36 -15.73
CA ARG A 13 -5.04 24.50 -14.47
C ARG A 13 -6.31 23.66 -14.54
N ILE A 14 -6.64 23.02 -13.45
CA ILE A 14 -7.94 22.34 -13.18
C ILE A 14 -9.14 23.29 -13.29
N ASP A 15 -8.94 24.58 -13.45
CA ASP A 15 -9.96 25.63 -13.55
C ASP A 15 -10.95 25.45 -14.74
N SER A 16 -10.65 24.60 -15.71
CA SER A 16 -11.57 24.35 -16.84
C SER A 16 -12.76 23.44 -16.51
N LEU A 17 -12.82 22.85 -15.32
CA LEU A 17 -13.93 21.97 -14.89
C LEU A 17 -15.05 22.71 -14.13
N ALA A 18 -14.88 24.01 -13.84
CA ALA A 18 -15.82 24.77 -13.01
C ALA A 18 -16.99 25.43 -13.79
N SER A 19 -17.09 25.29 -15.12
CA SER A 19 -18.06 26.02 -15.94
C SER A 19 -19.26 25.21 -16.45
N ILE A 20 -19.49 23.99 -15.95
CA ILE A 20 -20.70 23.24 -16.28
C ILE A 20 -21.65 23.33 -15.07
N THR A 21 -22.44 24.41 -15.00
CA THR A 21 -23.62 24.46 -14.14
C THR A 21 -24.72 23.59 -14.74
N PRO A 22 -25.39 22.73 -13.94
CA PRO A 22 -26.56 22.01 -14.41
C PRO A 22 -27.72 22.97 -14.63
N PRO A 23 -28.60 22.73 -15.62
CA PRO A 23 -29.78 23.57 -15.84
C PRO A 23 -30.73 23.48 -14.66
N SER A 24 -31.27 24.64 -14.25
CA SER A 24 -32.24 24.78 -13.18
C SER A 24 -33.52 24.02 -13.49
N PRO A 25 -34.17 23.38 -12.50
CA PRO A 25 -35.44 22.71 -12.71
C PRO A 25 -36.57 23.75 -12.90
N PRO A 26 -37.61 23.41 -13.67
CA PRO A 26 -38.72 24.33 -13.92
C PRO A 26 -39.59 24.53 -12.66
N THR A 27 -39.95 25.79 -12.42
CA THR A 27 -40.85 26.21 -11.34
C THR A 27 -42.25 25.63 -11.52
N ALA A 28 -42.71 24.84 -10.55
CA ALA A 28 -44.12 24.42 -10.46
C ALA A 28 -44.90 25.42 -9.62
N ARG A 29 -46.07 25.80 -10.15
CA ARG A 29 -47.10 26.63 -9.49
C ARG A 29 -47.80 25.85 -8.37
N PRO A 30 -48.38 26.51 -7.36
CA PRO A 30 -49.06 25.87 -6.24
C PRO A 30 -50.47 25.44 -6.61
N ALA A 31 -50.87 24.25 -6.15
CA ALA A 31 -52.25 23.78 -6.09
C ALA A 31 -52.63 23.44 -4.65
N THR A 32 -53.85 23.81 -4.33
CA THR A 32 -54.52 23.90 -3.05
C THR A 32 -54.91 22.54 -2.45
N SER A 33 -54.80 22.50 -1.12
CA SER A 33 -55.64 21.90 -0.07
C SER A 33 -56.17 20.44 -0.17
N SER A 34 -55.97 19.81 0.95
CA SER A 34 -56.81 18.92 1.78
C SER A 34 -56.63 17.41 1.67
N SER A 35 -56.24 16.86 2.74
CA SER A 35 -56.87 15.83 3.59
C SER A 35 -55.83 14.96 4.29
N THR A 36 -55.97 14.94 5.58
CA THR A 36 -55.30 14.13 6.59
C THR A 36 -55.46 12.64 6.34
N SER A 37 -54.35 11.91 6.29
CA SER A 37 -54.33 10.50 6.69
C SER A 37 -53.04 10.21 7.45
N ARG A 38 -53.20 9.71 8.67
CA ARG A 38 -52.17 9.29 9.60
C ARG A 38 -51.35 8.19 8.95
N VAL A 39 -50.04 8.36 8.91
CA VAL A 39 -49.06 7.29 8.64
C VAL A 39 -48.53 6.83 9.99
N SER A 40 -48.80 5.56 10.28
CA SER A 40 -48.38 4.82 11.45
C SER A 40 -46.85 4.58 11.47
N ASP A 41 -46.33 4.66 12.67
CA ASP A 41 -44.94 4.49 13.07
C ASP A 41 -44.41 3.09 12.74
N PRO A 42 -43.20 2.90 12.18
CA PRO A 42 -42.64 1.59 11.83
C PRO A 42 -42.03 0.78 12.99
N PHE A 43 -42.26 1.19 14.25
CA PHE A 43 -41.61 0.56 15.42
C PHE A 43 -42.40 -0.50 16.17
N GLU A 44 -43.56 -0.98 15.66
CA GLU A 44 -44.41 -1.97 16.35
C GLU A 44 -44.35 -3.40 15.81
N LEU A 45 -43.24 -3.89 15.29
CA LEU A 45 -43.16 -5.28 14.76
C LEU A 45 -42.05 -6.15 15.38
N TRP A 46 -41.63 -5.89 16.63
CA TRP A 46 -40.61 -6.70 17.32
C TRP A 46 -40.98 -7.26 18.69
N ASN A 47 -42.25 -7.46 18.95
CA ASN A 47 -42.74 -8.06 20.20
C ASN A 47 -43.61 -9.29 19.96
N HIS A 48 -43.08 -10.37 19.40
CA HIS A 48 -43.63 -11.73 19.57
C HIS A 48 -42.61 -12.77 19.06
N VAL A 49 -41.73 -13.24 19.97
CA VAL A 49 -41.07 -14.54 19.83
C VAL A 49 -41.32 -15.31 21.12
N PRO A 50 -41.91 -16.53 21.06
CA PRO A 50 -42.16 -17.32 22.26
C PRO A 50 -40.89 -17.93 22.80
N THR A 51 -40.63 -17.70 24.08
CA THR A 51 -39.59 -18.36 24.87
C THR A 51 -40.00 -19.79 25.20
N ALA A 52 -39.24 -20.78 24.73
CA ALA A 52 -39.26 -22.13 25.26
C ALA A 52 -37.95 -22.35 26.06
N PRO A 53 -38.01 -22.96 27.26
CA PRO A 53 -36.86 -23.10 28.12
C PRO A 53 -36.00 -24.32 27.76
N PHE A 54 -34.66 -24.13 27.84
CA PHE A 54 -33.67 -25.20 27.75
C PHE A 54 -33.64 -26.03 29.05
N PRO A 55 -33.48 -27.37 28.98
CA PRO A 55 -33.28 -28.22 30.15
C PRO A 55 -31.84 -28.14 30.67
N PRO A 56 -31.60 -28.36 31.97
CA PRO A 56 -30.28 -28.28 32.57
C PRO A 56 -29.41 -29.51 32.28
N PRO A 57 -28.05 -29.39 32.35
CA PRO A 57 -27.15 -30.50 32.15
C PRO A 57 -27.11 -31.43 33.33
N SER A 58 -27.29 -32.73 33.09
CA SER A 58 -27.19 -33.79 34.11
C SER A 58 -25.75 -34.33 34.21
N ASP A 59 -25.38 -34.54 35.43
CA ASP A 59 -24.16 -35.10 36.04
C ASP A 59 -23.50 -36.28 35.30
N TRP A 60 -22.18 -36.25 35.25
CA TRP A 60 -21.36 -37.43 35.06
C TRP A 60 -20.62 -37.73 36.38
N ALA A 61 -21.10 -38.72 37.08
CA ALA A 61 -20.39 -39.36 38.17
C ALA A 61 -19.82 -40.70 37.73
N ALA A 62 -18.68 -40.99 38.27
CA ALA A 62 -17.80 -42.11 38.07
C ALA A 62 -18.44 -43.51 38.26
N GLU A 63 -17.89 -44.50 37.52
CA GLU A 63 -17.60 -45.80 38.11
C GLU A 63 -16.41 -46.51 37.46
N SER A 64 -15.66 -47.19 38.33
CA SER A 64 -14.33 -47.75 38.21
C SER A 64 -14.35 -49.22 37.74
N SER A 65 -13.16 -49.64 37.32
CA SER A 65 -12.55 -50.97 37.47
C SER A 65 -12.64 -51.95 36.31
N GLY A 66 -11.44 -52.46 35.93
CA GLY A 66 -11.26 -53.77 35.30
C GLY A 66 -10.24 -53.87 34.17
N SER A 67 -8.96 -54.00 34.50
CA SER A 67 -8.00 -54.58 33.55
C SER A 67 -8.21 -56.09 33.43
N PRO A 68 -7.90 -56.75 32.31
CA PRO A 68 -6.59 -57.41 32.17
C PRO A 68 -5.95 -57.36 30.76
N HIS A 69 -4.67 -57.63 30.77
CA HIS A 69 -3.59 -57.74 29.79
C HIS A 69 -3.83 -58.75 28.64
N PRO A 70 -2.84 -58.98 27.73
CA PRO A 70 -2.72 -58.39 26.42
C PRO A 70 -2.80 -59.45 25.27
N SER A 71 -3.01 -59.01 24.08
CA SER A 71 -2.69 -59.85 22.91
C SER A 71 -2.26 -59.01 21.70
N GLN A 72 -1.30 -59.56 21.02
CA GLN A 72 -0.41 -59.06 19.96
C GLN A 72 -1.05 -58.61 18.66
N PRO A 73 -0.25 -58.10 17.69
CA PRO A 73 -0.66 -57.08 16.73
C PRO A 73 -1.27 -57.66 15.44
N ALA A 74 -2.24 -56.98 14.89
CA ALA A 74 -2.74 -57.20 13.52
C ALA A 74 -2.33 -56.04 12.61
N GLN A 75 -1.41 -56.32 11.82
CA GLN A 75 -1.01 -55.96 10.45
C GLN A 75 -1.59 -54.69 9.77
N ASP A 76 -0.63 -53.85 9.41
CA ASP A 76 -0.43 -52.82 8.39
C ASP A 76 -1.02 -53.08 6.99
N GLN A 77 -2.33 -53.25 6.80
CA GLN A 77 -2.94 -53.30 5.47
C GLN A 77 -3.98 -52.16 5.24
N ASP A 78 -4.41 -51.45 6.26
CA ASP A 78 -5.49 -50.48 6.15
C ASP A 78 -5.01 -49.04 5.86
N THR A 79 -3.78 -48.70 6.22
CA THR A 79 -3.22 -47.35 5.98
C THR A 79 -2.93 -47.07 4.51
N GLY A 80 -2.49 -48.07 3.74
CA GLY A 80 -2.25 -47.95 2.29
C GLY A 80 -3.53 -47.64 1.50
N GLN A 81 -4.64 -48.27 1.89
CA GLN A 81 -5.95 -48.05 1.25
C GLN A 81 -6.53 -46.67 1.57
N VAL A 82 -6.35 -46.18 2.79
CA VAL A 82 -6.81 -44.85 3.21
C VAL A 82 -5.99 -43.76 2.48
N VAL A 83 -4.69 -43.91 2.35
CA VAL A 83 -3.85 -42.94 1.62
C VAL A 83 -4.19 -42.94 0.12
N SER A 84 -4.44 -44.11 -0.47
CA SER A 84 -4.88 -44.24 -1.87
C SER A 84 -6.25 -43.57 -2.08
N ASN A 85 -7.20 -43.77 -1.16
CA ASN A 85 -8.52 -43.16 -1.23
C ASN A 85 -8.47 -41.62 -1.03
N LEU A 86 -7.59 -41.13 -0.16
CA LEU A 86 -7.38 -39.68 0.04
C LEU A 86 -6.77 -39.03 -1.21
N ARG A 87 -5.81 -39.68 -1.87
CA ARG A 87 -5.29 -39.22 -3.17
C ARG A 87 -6.37 -39.16 -4.23
N ALA A 88 -7.16 -40.22 -4.38
CA ALA A 88 -8.26 -40.25 -5.34
C ALA A 88 -9.33 -39.17 -5.05
N ILE A 89 -9.57 -38.83 -3.80
CA ILE A 89 -10.47 -37.71 -3.41
C ILE A 89 -9.83 -36.38 -3.76
N THR A 90 -8.55 -36.19 -3.51
CA THR A 90 -7.81 -34.98 -3.84
C THR A 90 -7.82 -34.72 -5.35
N ASP A 91 -7.53 -35.75 -6.15
CA ASP A 91 -7.56 -35.65 -7.63
C ASP A 91 -8.97 -35.35 -8.15
N ARG A 92 -10.01 -35.91 -7.53
CA ARG A 92 -11.40 -35.57 -7.87
C ARG A 92 -11.78 -34.13 -7.50
N LEU A 93 -11.31 -33.64 -6.38
CA LEU A 93 -11.52 -32.24 -5.97
C LEU A 93 -10.82 -31.28 -6.95
N GLN A 94 -9.58 -31.56 -7.35
CA GLN A 94 -8.89 -30.74 -8.35
C GLN A 94 -9.62 -30.71 -9.71
N VAL A 95 -10.17 -31.85 -10.15
CA VAL A 95 -10.95 -31.92 -11.39
C VAL A 95 -12.28 -31.14 -11.25
N ILE A 96 -12.92 -31.16 -10.08
CA ILE A 96 -14.14 -30.41 -9.80
C ILE A 96 -13.82 -28.91 -9.73
N GLU A 97 -12.76 -28.51 -9.06
CA GLU A 97 -12.30 -27.11 -9.01
C GLU A 97 -11.98 -26.58 -10.40
N LYS A 98 -11.25 -27.35 -11.22
CA LYS A 98 -10.97 -27.00 -12.61
C LYS A 98 -12.25 -26.84 -13.44
N ARG A 99 -13.21 -27.73 -13.30
CA ARG A 99 -14.50 -27.64 -14.01
C ARG A 99 -15.36 -26.48 -13.53
N LEU A 100 -15.38 -26.18 -12.22
CA LEU A 100 -16.07 -25.01 -11.68
C LEU A 100 -15.45 -23.72 -12.19
N PHE A 101 -14.13 -23.68 -12.32
CA PHE A 101 -13.40 -22.56 -12.89
C PHE A 101 -13.73 -22.38 -14.39
N GLU A 102 -13.69 -23.46 -15.18
CA GLU A 102 -14.07 -23.44 -16.59
C GLU A 102 -15.55 -23.09 -16.81
N THR A 103 -16.45 -23.52 -15.93
CA THR A 103 -17.88 -23.20 -16.03
C THR A 103 -18.17 -21.72 -15.66
N SER A 104 -17.37 -21.12 -14.77
CA SER A 104 -17.47 -19.69 -14.45
C SER A 104 -17.05 -18.80 -15.62
N ILE A 105 -16.15 -19.26 -16.49
CA ILE A 105 -15.70 -18.52 -17.69
C ILE A 105 -16.74 -18.65 -18.82
N ILE A 106 -17.51 -19.75 -18.91
CA ILE A 106 -18.47 -19.98 -20.00
C ILE A 106 -19.80 -19.25 -19.81
N HIS A 107 -20.11 -18.74 -18.62
CA HIS A 107 -21.36 -18.01 -18.35
C HIS A 107 -21.27 -16.49 -18.56
N ALA A 108 -20.21 -15.99 -19.15
CA ALA A 108 -20.08 -14.60 -19.66
C ALA A 108 -20.38 -14.48 -21.17
N GLY A 109 -21.38 -15.20 -21.65
CA GLY A 109 -21.90 -15.00 -23.02
C GLY A 109 -22.92 -13.85 -23.06
N PRO A 110 -23.01 -13.09 -24.18
CA PRO A 110 -23.89 -11.94 -24.30
C PRO A 110 -25.35 -12.38 -24.40
N SER A 111 -26.17 -12.10 -23.40
CA SER A 111 -27.62 -12.17 -23.53
C SER A 111 -28.20 -10.77 -23.59
N ASP A 112 -28.97 -10.57 -24.67
CA ASP A 112 -29.67 -9.37 -25.09
C ASP A 112 -30.62 -8.74 -24.07
N SER A 113 -30.62 -7.41 -24.15
CA SER A 113 -31.73 -6.47 -24.09
C SER A 113 -32.70 -6.52 -22.92
N SER A 114 -32.47 -5.60 -21.98
CA SER A 114 -33.57 -4.79 -21.40
C SER A 114 -32.97 -3.49 -20.81
N PRO A 115 -33.49 -2.29 -21.07
CA PRO A 115 -32.83 -1.02 -20.71
C PRO A 115 -33.04 -0.55 -19.27
N ASN A 116 -33.35 -1.41 -18.31
CA ASN A 116 -33.64 -1.00 -16.92
C ASN A 116 -33.08 -1.93 -15.83
N THR A 117 -32.10 -2.76 -16.11
CA THR A 117 -31.29 -3.38 -15.06
C THR A 117 -29.92 -2.70 -15.05
N LEU A 118 -29.75 -1.69 -14.19
CA LEU A 118 -28.42 -1.22 -13.76
C LEU A 118 -27.65 -2.47 -13.35
N GLY A 119 -26.73 -2.90 -14.22
CA GLY A 119 -25.91 -4.08 -13.99
C GLY A 119 -25.20 -3.92 -12.64
N LYS A 120 -25.50 -4.82 -11.69
CA LYS A 120 -24.75 -4.94 -10.46
C LYS A 120 -23.29 -4.95 -10.83
N LEU A 121 -22.53 -3.94 -10.39
CA LEU A 121 -21.08 -4.01 -10.36
C LEU A 121 -20.74 -5.27 -9.56
N SER A 122 -20.23 -6.29 -10.24
CA SER A 122 -19.66 -7.43 -9.57
C SER A 122 -18.46 -6.91 -8.77
N THR A 123 -18.55 -6.91 -7.45
CA THR A 123 -17.45 -6.58 -6.55
C THR A 123 -16.47 -7.75 -6.46
N THR A 124 -16.03 -8.23 -7.61
CA THR A 124 -15.09 -9.34 -7.71
C THR A 124 -13.67 -8.80 -7.66
N GLY A 125 -12.97 -9.08 -6.55
CA GLY A 125 -11.52 -8.96 -6.49
C GLY A 125 -10.86 -10.17 -7.14
N ILE A 126 -9.54 -10.15 -7.25
CA ILE A 126 -8.74 -11.29 -7.73
C ILE A 126 -8.40 -12.19 -6.55
N TYR A 127 -8.76 -13.47 -6.63
CA TYR A 127 -8.32 -14.47 -5.66
C TYR A 127 -7.07 -15.17 -6.21
N SER A 128 -5.97 -15.12 -5.47
CA SER A 128 -4.73 -15.76 -5.85
C SER A 128 -4.13 -16.50 -4.67
N LYS A 129 -3.84 -17.78 -4.83
CA LYS A 129 -3.39 -18.69 -3.78
C LYS A 129 -4.39 -18.71 -2.60
N THR A 130 -4.02 -18.13 -1.47
CA THR A 130 -4.85 -18.06 -0.25
C THR A 130 -5.36 -16.66 0.06
N ARG A 131 -5.27 -15.72 -0.91
CA ARG A 131 -5.53 -14.30 -0.65
C ARG A 131 -6.48 -13.69 -1.66
N LEU A 132 -7.42 -12.91 -1.14
CA LEU A 132 -8.29 -12.04 -1.93
C LEU A 132 -7.66 -10.65 -2.06
N PHE A 133 -7.53 -10.17 -3.29
CA PHE A 133 -7.14 -8.79 -3.62
C PHE A 133 -8.38 -8.05 -4.08
N GLY A 134 -8.96 -7.21 -3.20
CA GLY A 134 -10.15 -6.43 -3.52
C GLY A 134 -9.89 -5.37 -4.60
N GLN A 135 -10.94 -4.74 -5.07
CA GLN A 135 -10.92 -3.88 -6.27
C GLN A 135 -9.93 -2.70 -6.22
N SER A 136 -9.62 -2.16 -5.04
CA SER A 136 -8.65 -1.08 -4.91
C SER A 136 -7.20 -1.52 -5.12
N ASN A 137 -6.93 -2.83 -5.10
CA ASN A 137 -5.58 -3.33 -5.34
C ASN A 137 -5.21 -3.17 -6.82
N TRP A 138 -4.03 -2.65 -7.11
CA TRP A 138 -3.51 -2.36 -8.46
C TRP A 138 -3.53 -3.59 -9.39
N ARG A 139 -3.54 -4.82 -8.87
CA ARG A 139 -3.61 -6.06 -9.67
C ARG A 139 -4.88 -6.12 -10.53
N ASN A 140 -5.99 -5.53 -10.06
CA ASN A 140 -7.21 -5.47 -10.86
C ASN A 140 -7.08 -4.58 -12.12
N SER A 141 -5.99 -3.83 -12.25
CA SER A 141 -5.72 -3.01 -13.45
C SER A 141 -4.88 -3.75 -14.50
N ILE A 142 -4.33 -4.92 -14.19
CA ILE A 142 -3.44 -5.69 -15.08
C ILE A 142 -4.18 -6.23 -16.30
N ASP A 143 -5.46 -6.55 -16.16
CA ASP A 143 -6.30 -7.07 -17.26
C ASP A 143 -6.33 -6.12 -18.46
N GLN A 144 -5.93 -4.85 -18.28
CA GLN A 144 -5.79 -3.90 -19.37
C GLN A 144 -4.67 -4.28 -20.38
N PHE A 145 -3.78 -5.21 -20.02
CA PHE A 145 -2.70 -5.74 -20.85
C PHE A 145 -2.94 -7.18 -21.33
N GLU A 146 -4.21 -7.59 -21.49
CA GLU A 146 -4.58 -8.94 -21.97
C GLU A 146 -3.86 -9.36 -23.24
N GLU A 147 -3.57 -8.42 -24.15
CA GLU A 147 -2.87 -8.71 -25.40
C GLU A 147 -1.44 -9.17 -25.16
N ILE A 148 -0.68 -8.47 -24.30
CA ILE A 148 0.68 -8.89 -23.90
C ILE A 148 0.61 -10.26 -23.24
N ILE A 149 -0.31 -10.45 -22.30
CA ILE A 149 -0.53 -11.74 -21.61
C ILE A 149 -0.87 -12.83 -22.63
N GLY A 150 -1.76 -12.53 -23.58
CA GLY A 150 -2.18 -13.48 -24.61
C GLY A 150 -1.07 -13.89 -25.56
N ILE A 151 -0.13 -13.01 -25.91
CA ILE A 151 1.05 -13.32 -26.72
C ILE A 151 1.89 -14.40 -26.04
N TYR A 152 2.17 -14.22 -24.77
CA TYR A 152 2.97 -15.18 -24.01
C TYR A 152 2.28 -16.52 -23.80
N ASN A 153 0.99 -16.52 -23.51
CA ASN A 153 0.22 -17.77 -23.29
C ASN A 153 0.09 -18.63 -24.54
N ARG A 154 0.18 -18.01 -25.74
CA ARG A 154 0.08 -18.72 -27.04
C ARG A 154 1.40 -19.20 -27.59
N SER A 155 2.50 -18.58 -27.18
CA SER A 155 3.81 -18.86 -27.81
C SER A 155 4.50 -20.04 -27.16
N GLN A 156 4.82 -21.05 -27.97
CA GLN A 156 5.70 -22.17 -27.64
C GLN A 156 7.08 -22.01 -28.31
N SER A 157 7.54 -20.77 -28.50
CA SER A 157 8.78 -20.45 -29.21
C SER A 157 10.01 -20.64 -28.32
N ASP A 158 11.18 -20.82 -28.94
CA ASP A 158 12.47 -20.83 -28.25
C ASP A 158 12.72 -19.56 -27.44
N LYS A 159 12.22 -18.41 -27.93
CA LYS A 159 12.26 -17.13 -27.22
C LYS A 159 11.48 -17.16 -25.89
N ALA A 160 10.32 -17.80 -25.86
CA ALA A 160 9.53 -17.96 -24.63
C ALA A 160 10.27 -18.84 -23.60
N SER A 161 11.01 -19.86 -24.06
CA SER A 161 11.87 -20.69 -23.19
C SER A 161 13.04 -19.88 -22.62
N GLU A 162 13.70 -19.01 -23.44
CA GLU A 162 14.78 -18.12 -22.97
C GLU A 162 14.28 -17.15 -21.90
N ILE A 163 13.11 -16.53 -22.11
CA ILE A 163 12.48 -15.61 -21.14
C ILE A 163 12.20 -16.33 -19.82
N SER A 164 11.64 -17.54 -19.88
CA SER A 164 11.35 -18.35 -18.68
C SER A 164 12.61 -18.66 -17.88
N SER A 165 13.68 -19.05 -18.56
CA SER A 165 14.99 -19.35 -17.96
C SER A 165 15.63 -18.12 -17.31
N LEU A 166 15.60 -16.95 -17.99
CA LEU A 166 16.12 -15.70 -17.46
C LEU A 166 15.32 -15.22 -16.25
N LEU A 167 13.99 -15.34 -16.32
CA LEU A 167 13.12 -14.94 -15.20
C LEU A 167 13.38 -15.83 -13.97
N GLU A 168 13.53 -17.14 -14.16
CA GLU A 168 13.84 -18.04 -13.04
C GLU A 168 15.22 -17.74 -12.45
N SER A 169 16.20 -17.43 -13.28
CA SER A 169 17.51 -16.96 -12.82
C SER A 169 17.43 -15.68 -12.00
N CYS A 170 16.64 -14.72 -12.45
CA CYS A 170 16.36 -13.50 -11.69
C CYS A 170 15.65 -13.79 -10.35
N LYS A 171 14.67 -14.70 -10.34
CA LYS A 171 13.97 -15.13 -9.11
C LYS A 171 14.94 -15.79 -8.14
N LYS A 172 15.84 -16.67 -8.63
CA LYS A 172 16.87 -17.31 -7.79
C LYS A 172 17.78 -16.28 -7.14
N LEU A 173 18.33 -15.34 -7.92
CA LEU A 173 19.15 -14.25 -7.39
C LEU A 173 18.38 -13.36 -6.38
N ALA A 174 17.14 -13.02 -6.69
CA ALA A 174 16.29 -12.25 -5.79
C ALA A 174 16.05 -12.94 -4.44
N ARG A 175 15.84 -14.27 -4.45
CA ARG A 175 15.73 -15.08 -3.22
C ARG A 175 17.04 -15.04 -2.44
N MET A 176 18.18 -15.27 -3.10
CA MET A 176 19.51 -15.24 -2.45
C MET A 176 19.80 -13.88 -1.81
N ILE A 177 19.49 -12.77 -2.50
CA ILE A 177 19.64 -11.41 -1.97
C ILE A 177 18.73 -11.17 -0.75
N LYS A 178 17.49 -11.70 -0.79
CA LYS A 178 16.53 -11.55 0.32
C LYS A 178 16.93 -12.37 1.55
N ILE A 179 17.40 -13.60 1.32
CA ILE A 179 17.91 -14.46 2.39
C ILE A 179 19.17 -13.84 2.98
N GLY A 180 20.05 -13.21 2.17
CA GLY A 180 21.24 -12.51 2.58
C GLY A 180 22.03 -13.27 3.64
N PRO A 181 23.15 -12.83 4.17
CA PRO A 181 23.61 -13.35 5.42
C PRO A 181 22.51 -13.00 6.46
N GLN A 182 21.57 -13.92 6.63
CA GLN A 182 20.78 -13.96 7.85
C GLN A 182 21.79 -14.18 8.95
N THR A 183 22.44 -13.11 9.35
CA THR A 183 22.94 -13.01 10.70
C THR A 183 21.75 -13.50 11.50
N CYS A 184 21.87 -14.73 12.05
CA CYS A 184 20.90 -15.24 12.98
C CYS A 184 20.52 -14.06 13.80
N LEU A 185 19.23 -13.71 13.83
CA LEU A 185 18.70 -12.65 14.68
C LEU A 185 18.93 -13.13 16.12
N SER A 186 20.18 -13.27 16.50
CA SER A 186 20.55 -13.24 17.90
C SER A 186 20.17 -11.83 18.30
N ILE A 187 18.95 -11.72 18.82
CA ILE A 187 18.48 -10.49 19.45
C ILE A 187 19.58 -10.16 20.43
N SER A 188 20.46 -9.24 20.02
CA SER A 188 21.52 -8.79 20.90
C SER A 188 20.84 -8.36 22.20
N PRO A 189 21.22 -8.87 23.36
CA PRO A 189 20.64 -8.42 24.62
C PRO A 189 20.80 -6.91 24.80
N ASP A 190 21.72 -6.28 24.08
CA ASP A 190 21.91 -4.83 24.04
C ASP A 190 21.48 -4.23 22.69
N PHE A 191 20.26 -3.69 22.63
CA PHE A 191 19.74 -2.99 21.45
C PHE A 191 20.51 -1.71 21.07
N ARG A 192 21.32 -1.18 21.98
CA ARG A 192 22.16 0.03 21.76
C ARG A 192 23.22 -0.23 20.71
N ALA A 193 23.74 -1.46 20.64
CA ALA A 193 24.73 -1.86 19.64
C ALA A 193 24.20 -1.76 18.19
N LEU A 194 22.88 -1.66 17.99
CA LEU A 194 22.27 -1.48 16.68
C LEU A 194 22.24 -0.03 16.20
N VAL A 195 22.48 0.94 17.09
CA VAL A 195 22.49 2.36 16.72
C VAL A 195 23.82 2.69 16.05
N PRO A 196 23.80 3.26 14.82
CA PRO A 196 25.01 3.60 14.10
C PRO A 196 25.75 4.78 14.75
N LEU A 197 26.90 5.15 14.19
CA LEU A 197 27.66 6.33 14.63
C LEU A 197 26.78 7.59 14.60
N LYS A 198 27.06 8.52 15.53
CA LYS A 198 26.23 9.69 15.77
C LYS A 198 25.90 10.48 14.50
N HIS A 199 26.90 10.74 13.64
CA HIS A 199 26.70 11.53 12.42
C HIS A 199 25.72 10.86 11.44
N VAL A 200 25.72 9.52 11.34
CA VAL A 200 24.78 8.76 10.53
C VAL A 200 23.38 8.81 11.16
N ALA A 201 23.31 8.59 12.48
CA ALA A 201 22.04 8.66 13.21
C ALA A 201 21.43 10.08 13.11
N ASP A 202 22.24 11.14 13.27
CA ASP A 202 21.79 12.53 13.14
C ASP A 202 21.17 12.78 11.76
N GLN A 203 21.80 12.31 10.69
CA GLN A 203 21.30 12.45 9.34
C GLN A 203 19.98 11.70 9.13
N LEU A 204 19.90 10.43 9.54
CA LEU A 204 18.70 9.62 9.36
C LEU A 204 17.50 10.15 10.18
N VAL A 205 17.76 10.62 11.40
CA VAL A 205 16.73 11.27 12.24
C VAL A 205 16.26 12.56 11.58
N TYR A 206 17.16 13.39 11.08
CA TYR A 206 16.82 14.63 10.36
C TYR A 206 15.96 14.34 9.14
N GLU A 207 16.30 13.32 8.35
CA GLU A 207 15.52 12.90 7.17
C GLU A 207 14.08 12.53 7.52
N TYR A 208 13.86 11.78 8.59
CA TYR A 208 12.51 11.45 9.05
C TYR A 208 11.75 12.68 9.54
N LEU A 209 12.38 13.51 10.38
CA LEU A 209 11.72 14.66 11.00
C LEU A 209 11.27 15.70 9.97
N ARG A 210 12.03 15.91 8.88
CA ARG A 210 11.67 16.87 7.83
C ARG A 210 10.70 16.32 6.78
N THR A 211 10.42 15.02 6.79
CA THR A 211 9.57 14.36 5.81
C THR A 211 8.32 13.75 6.44
N PHE A 212 8.39 12.53 6.92
CA PHE A 212 7.23 11.76 7.38
C PHE A 212 6.64 12.25 8.70
N GLU A 213 7.42 12.89 9.54
CA GLU A 213 6.87 13.43 10.79
C GLU A 213 5.84 14.53 10.53
N TYR A 214 5.97 15.35 9.47
CA TYR A 214 4.94 16.32 9.06
C TYR A 214 3.66 15.64 8.54
N VAL A 215 3.79 14.45 7.95
CA VAL A 215 2.64 13.71 7.39
C VAL A 215 1.84 13.00 8.49
N TYR A 216 2.54 12.32 9.40
CA TYR A 216 1.88 11.45 10.38
C TYR A 216 1.84 12.01 11.80
N ARG A 217 2.71 12.96 12.18
CA ARG A 217 2.76 13.56 13.53
C ARG A 217 2.75 12.53 14.65
N VAL A 218 3.61 11.53 14.54
CA VAL A 218 3.69 10.42 15.51
C VAL A 218 4.41 10.83 16.79
N LEU A 219 5.46 11.66 16.66
CA LEU A 219 6.30 12.08 17.78
C LEU A 219 5.87 13.44 18.33
N HIS A 220 6.19 13.71 19.57
CA HIS A 220 6.37 15.06 20.09
C HIS A 220 7.85 15.40 19.94
N VAL A 221 8.19 16.19 18.91
CA VAL A 221 9.58 16.40 18.49
C VAL A 221 10.47 16.94 19.61
N PRO A 222 10.07 17.92 20.43
CA PRO A 222 10.92 18.39 21.53
C PRO A 222 11.27 17.28 22.55
N SER A 223 10.28 16.48 22.95
CA SER A 223 10.53 15.38 23.89
C SER A 223 11.42 14.29 23.27
N PHE A 224 11.26 14.02 21.98
CA PHE A 224 12.12 13.07 21.28
C PHE A 224 13.57 13.59 21.20
N GLN A 225 13.75 14.89 20.90
CA GLN A 225 15.07 15.52 20.83
C GLN A 225 15.78 15.55 22.20
N GLU A 226 15.02 15.77 23.28
CA GLU A 226 15.55 15.68 24.65
C GLU A 226 16.02 14.27 24.97
N GLU A 227 15.21 13.23 24.69
CA GLU A 227 15.60 11.81 24.85
C GLU A 227 16.82 11.47 23.98
N TYR A 228 16.89 12.00 22.72
CA TYR A 228 17.98 11.77 21.79
C TYR A 228 19.31 12.42 22.26
N THR A 229 19.25 13.64 22.77
CA THR A 229 20.44 14.31 23.34
C THR A 229 20.96 13.55 24.54
N ARG A 230 20.08 13.18 25.46
CA ARG A 230 20.43 12.41 26.67
C ARG A 230 21.02 11.04 26.31
N TYR A 231 20.54 10.39 25.25
CA TYR A 231 21.10 9.13 24.76
C TYR A 231 22.59 9.27 24.37
N TRP A 232 22.97 10.35 23.72
CA TRP A 232 24.36 10.57 23.32
C TRP A 232 25.27 11.04 24.47
N GLU A 233 24.70 11.57 25.55
CA GLU A 233 25.41 11.85 26.80
C GLU A 233 25.66 10.58 27.63
N ASP A 234 24.64 9.76 27.79
CA ASP A 234 24.71 8.45 28.48
C ASP A 234 23.79 7.42 27.80
N PRO A 235 24.31 6.59 26.89
CA PRO A 235 23.54 5.56 26.21
C PRO A 235 22.90 4.52 27.15
N HIS A 236 23.48 4.31 28.36
CA HIS A 236 22.96 3.33 29.32
C HIS A 236 21.72 3.82 30.05
N SER A 237 21.47 5.11 30.13
CA SER A 237 20.28 5.68 30.76
C SER A 237 19.04 5.59 29.86
N ALA A 238 19.20 5.31 28.56
CA ALA A 238 18.10 5.29 27.60
C ALA A 238 17.16 4.10 27.80
N SER A 239 15.86 4.36 27.79
CA SER A 239 14.83 3.32 27.86
C SER A 239 14.81 2.49 26.57
N THR A 240 14.50 1.19 26.67
CA THR A 240 14.34 0.32 25.51
C THR A 240 13.30 0.85 24.52
N SER A 241 12.22 1.46 25.02
CA SER A 241 11.18 2.05 24.15
C SER A 241 11.71 3.25 23.35
N PHE A 242 12.60 4.05 23.93
CA PHE A 242 13.26 5.12 23.16
C PHE A 242 14.17 4.52 22.06
N ILE A 243 14.96 3.50 22.38
CA ILE A 243 15.80 2.82 21.37
C ILE A 243 14.94 2.27 20.21
N MET A 244 13.80 1.63 20.52
CA MET A 244 12.88 1.14 19.47
C MET A 244 12.34 2.29 18.61
N LYS A 245 11.95 3.43 19.21
CA LYS A 245 11.54 4.63 18.44
C LYS A 245 12.68 5.11 17.53
N LEU A 246 13.89 5.22 18.07
CA LEU A 246 15.07 5.68 17.35
C LEU A 246 15.39 4.78 16.14
N LEU A 247 15.42 3.45 16.34
CA LEU A 247 15.68 2.49 15.28
C LEU A 247 14.65 2.60 14.14
N LEU A 248 13.37 2.77 14.47
CA LEU A 248 12.30 2.90 13.48
C LEU A 248 12.35 4.26 12.75
N VAL A 249 12.64 5.33 13.46
CA VAL A 249 12.86 6.67 12.87
C VAL A 249 14.01 6.61 11.87
N MET A 250 15.14 6.02 12.23
CA MET A 250 16.28 5.85 11.33
C MET A 250 15.95 4.93 10.14
N SER A 251 15.17 3.87 10.34
CA SER A 251 14.78 2.97 9.25
C SER A 251 13.89 3.65 8.21
N ILE A 252 13.06 4.61 8.62
CA ILE A 252 12.25 5.43 7.71
C ILE A 252 13.15 6.46 7.00
N GLY A 253 14.01 7.14 7.76
CA GLY A 253 14.94 8.14 7.24
C GLY A 253 15.92 7.59 6.21
N SER A 254 16.29 6.31 6.31
CA SER A 254 17.22 5.65 5.37
C SER A 254 16.73 5.65 3.92
N CYS A 255 15.42 5.77 3.68
CA CYS A 255 14.85 5.92 2.34
C CYS A 255 15.35 7.17 1.60
N PHE A 256 15.76 8.21 2.35
CA PHE A 256 16.19 9.51 1.80
C PHE A 256 17.69 9.69 1.77
N HIS A 257 18.43 8.69 2.24
CA HIS A 257 19.91 8.76 2.25
C HIS A 257 20.48 8.88 0.83
N GLN A 258 21.52 9.72 0.68
CA GLN A 258 21.99 10.15 -0.64
C GLN A 258 23.14 9.33 -1.19
N ASP A 259 23.96 8.73 -0.33
CA ASP A 259 25.11 7.96 -0.77
C ASP A 259 24.71 6.56 -1.26
N PRO A 260 24.95 6.21 -2.54
CA PRO A 260 24.62 4.91 -3.09
C PRO A 260 25.39 3.75 -2.42
N ILE A 261 26.64 3.99 -1.99
CA ILE A 261 27.49 2.96 -1.39
C ILE A 261 26.99 2.61 0.00
N GLU A 262 26.62 3.61 0.80
CA GLU A 262 26.08 3.41 2.13
C GLU A 262 24.60 2.91 2.10
N SER A 263 23.88 3.16 1.02
CA SER A 263 22.47 2.80 0.88
C SER A 263 22.19 1.30 1.05
N ASP A 264 23.05 0.42 0.55
CA ASP A 264 22.85 -1.03 0.68
C ASP A 264 23.12 -1.50 2.10
N PHE A 265 24.11 -0.94 2.77
CA PHE A 265 24.37 -1.18 4.19
C PHE A 265 23.22 -0.67 5.06
N LEU A 266 22.78 0.57 4.85
CA LEU A 266 21.66 1.16 5.59
C LEU A 266 20.35 0.41 5.37
N ARG A 267 20.12 -0.15 4.18
CA ARG A 267 18.96 -0.98 3.88
C ARG A 267 18.98 -2.30 4.64
N SER A 268 20.14 -2.91 4.78
CA SER A 268 20.34 -4.11 5.61
C SER A 268 20.09 -3.78 7.08
N SER A 269 20.67 -2.69 7.56
CA SER A 269 20.48 -2.19 8.92
C SER A 269 19.02 -1.84 9.20
N ALA A 270 18.34 -1.15 8.30
CA ALA A 270 16.91 -0.81 8.43
C ALA A 270 16.05 -2.07 8.57
N ARG A 271 16.35 -3.12 7.82
CA ARG A 271 15.69 -4.41 7.94
C ARG A 271 15.87 -5.01 9.34
N GLN A 272 17.09 -5.01 9.86
CA GLN A 272 17.40 -5.49 11.21
C GLN A 272 16.68 -4.65 12.28
N TRP A 273 16.69 -3.33 12.17
CA TRP A 273 16.00 -2.43 13.09
C TRP A 273 14.50 -2.69 13.16
N ILE A 274 13.86 -2.90 11.99
CA ILE A 274 12.43 -3.20 11.89
C ILE A 274 12.11 -4.55 12.54
N TYR A 275 12.88 -5.60 12.27
CA TYR A 275 12.66 -6.91 12.89
C TYR A 275 12.87 -6.88 14.40
N THR A 276 13.88 -6.14 14.89
CA THR A 276 14.11 -5.95 16.31
C THR A 276 12.92 -5.27 16.98
N ALA A 277 12.43 -4.18 16.41
CA ALA A 277 11.26 -3.48 16.94
C ALA A 277 9.99 -4.34 16.88
N GLN A 278 9.80 -5.14 15.81
CA GLN A 278 8.68 -6.07 15.68
C GLN A 278 8.73 -7.17 16.74
N SER A 279 9.88 -7.77 16.96
CA SER A 279 10.10 -8.76 18.01
C SER A 279 9.84 -8.18 19.40
N TRP A 280 10.34 -6.98 19.66
CA TRP A 280 10.08 -6.27 20.91
C TRP A 280 8.58 -6.01 21.08
N GLN A 281 7.86 -5.57 20.04
CA GLN A 281 6.42 -5.32 20.10
C GLN A 281 5.62 -6.61 20.39
N GLY A 282 6.03 -7.75 19.85
CA GLY A 282 5.36 -9.06 20.00
C GLY A 282 5.71 -9.85 21.27
N ALA A 283 6.69 -9.39 22.08
CA ALA A 283 7.12 -10.14 23.26
C ALA A 283 6.05 -10.19 24.36
N SER A 284 6.11 -11.19 25.24
CA SER A 284 5.08 -11.55 26.23
C SER A 284 4.67 -10.46 27.23
N SER A 285 5.46 -9.40 27.40
CA SER A 285 5.14 -8.26 28.28
C SER A 285 4.23 -7.19 27.60
N GLN A 286 3.37 -7.58 26.68
CA GLN A 286 2.54 -6.65 25.86
C GLN A 286 1.71 -5.67 26.70
N LYS A 287 1.19 -6.08 27.87
CA LYS A 287 0.33 -5.21 28.69
C LYS A 287 1.03 -3.91 29.10
N SER A 288 2.33 -3.95 29.40
CA SER A 288 3.11 -2.75 29.76
C SER A 288 3.34 -1.79 28.59
N ARG A 289 3.07 -2.22 27.36
CA ARG A 289 3.26 -1.45 26.11
C ARG A 289 1.97 -0.83 25.59
N ILE A 290 0.83 -1.09 26.22
CA ILE A 290 -0.45 -0.43 25.92
C ILE A 290 -0.43 0.95 26.57
N ASN A 291 0.34 1.86 25.95
CA ASN A 291 0.49 3.25 26.33
C ASN A 291 0.82 4.10 25.07
N LEU A 292 0.87 5.43 25.19
CA LEU A 292 1.12 6.31 24.05
C LEU A 292 2.46 6.01 23.35
N THR A 293 3.52 5.72 24.11
CA THR A 293 4.82 5.37 23.53
C THR A 293 4.77 4.06 22.73
N GLY A 294 4.11 3.04 23.26
CA GLY A 294 3.92 1.77 22.54
C GLY A 294 3.09 1.95 21.29
N LEU A 295 2.07 2.81 21.31
CA LEU A 295 1.27 3.15 20.13
C LEU A 295 2.10 3.93 19.08
N GLN A 296 2.95 4.87 19.51
CA GLN A 296 3.90 5.57 18.63
C GLN A 296 4.84 4.58 17.92
N ILE A 297 5.44 3.64 18.69
CA ILE A 297 6.30 2.60 18.15
C ILE A 297 5.54 1.74 17.13
N HIS A 298 4.29 1.38 17.41
CA HIS A 298 3.48 0.60 16.47
C HIS A 298 3.16 1.37 15.18
N CYS A 299 2.84 2.66 15.25
CA CYS A 299 2.69 3.52 14.06
C CYS A 299 3.99 3.57 13.23
N LEU A 300 5.12 3.87 13.88
CA LEU A 300 6.43 3.91 13.22
C LEU A 300 6.80 2.57 12.58
N LEU A 301 6.54 1.46 13.27
CA LEU A 301 6.80 0.11 12.76
C LEU A 301 6.04 -0.17 11.45
N LEU A 302 4.75 0.20 11.38
CA LEU A 302 3.97 -0.02 10.17
C LEU A 302 4.44 0.86 9.00
N VAL A 303 4.76 2.13 9.27
CA VAL A 303 5.32 3.04 8.27
C VAL A 303 6.68 2.51 7.78
N ALA A 304 7.56 2.10 8.70
CA ALA A 304 8.87 1.56 8.37
C ALA A 304 8.77 0.26 7.53
N ARG A 305 7.88 -0.66 7.91
CA ARG A 305 7.61 -1.89 7.14
C ARG A 305 7.09 -1.59 5.73
N GLN A 306 6.19 -0.64 5.61
CA GLN A 306 5.60 -0.25 4.34
C GLN A 306 6.66 0.38 3.40
N ILE A 307 7.51 1.26 3.92
CA ILE A 307 8.57 1.90 3.14
C ILE A 307 9.64 0.88 2.72
N ASN A 308 10.07 0.01 3.63
CA ASN A 308 11.15 -0.95 3.38
C ASN A 308 10.68 -2.28 2.76
N GLY A 309 9.39 -2.42 2.45
CA GLY A 309 8.84 -3.61 1.79
C GLY A 309 8.84 -4.88 2.65
N LEU A 310 8.87 -4.75 3.98
CA LEU A 310 8.94 -5.88 4.89
C LEU A 310 7.55 -6.34 5.33
N GLY A 311 7.15 -7.54 4.89
CA GLY A 311 5.83 -8.08 5.19
C GLY A 311 4.71 -7.15 4.71
N ALA A 312 4.86 -6.53 3.54
CA ALA A 312 3.90 -5.55 3.00
C ALA A 312 2.48 -6.11 2.93
N ASP A 313 2.35 -7.41 2.65
CA ASP A 313 1.07 -8.10 2.57
C ASP A 313 0.35 -8.24 3.92
N LEU A 314 1.08 -8.14 5.03
CA LEU A 314 0.54 -8.26 6.38
C LEU A 314 0.33 -6.90 7.07
N VAL A 315 0.69 -5.80 6.40
CA VAL A 315 0.58 -4.45 6.99
C VAL A 315 -0.86 -4.12 7.33
N TRP A 316 -1.84 -4.49 6.49
CA TRP A 316 -3.25 -4.24 6.78
C TRP A 316 -3.76 -4.99 8.03
N ILE A 317 -3.38 -6.26 8.21
CA ILE A 317 -3.72 -7.04 9.41
C ILE A 317 -3.12 -6.36 10.65
N SER A 318 -1.85 -5.97 10.57
CA SER A 318 -1.17 -5.28 11.67
C SER A 318 -1.75 -3.88 11.93
N ALA A 319 -2.22 -3.17 10.89
CA ALA A 319 -2.90 -1.90 11.02
C ALA A 319 -4.28 -2.04 11.68
N GLY A 320 -4.97 -3.16 11.47
CA GLY A 320 -6.18 -3.53 12.22
C GLY A 320 -5.88 -3.69 13.72
N SER A 321 -4.78 -4.35 14.07
CA SER A 321 -4.31 -4.46 15.47
C SER A 321 -3.96 -3.09 16.05
N LEU A 322 -3.30 -2.22 15.29
CA LEU A 322 -3.00 -0.83 15.70
C LEU A 322 -4.30 -0.06 15.99
N LEU A 323 -5.28 -0.13 15.09
CA LEU A 323 -6.58 0.52 15.27
C LEU A 323 -7.30 0.02 16.53
N CYS A 324 -7.41 -1.30 16.73
CA CYS A 324 -8.02 -1.89 17.92
C CYS A 324 -7.30 -1.46 19.20
N THR A 325 -5.97 -1.41 19.20
CA THR A 325 -5.17 -0.93 20.34
C THR A 325 -5.47 0.53 20.66
N ALA A 326 -5.51 1.40 19.64
CA ALA A 326 -5.83 2.81 19.80
C ALA A 326 -7.26 3.01 20.35
N MET A 327 -8.24 2.26 19.85
CA MET A 327 -9.62 2.29 20.35
C MET A 327 -9.71 1.76 21.78
N HIS A 328 -9.00 0.68 22.11
CA HIS A 328 -8.91 0.16 23.50
C HIS A 328 -8.34 1.23 24.45
N MET A 329 -7.37 2.02 24.01
CA MET A 329 -6.82 3.14 24.77
C MET A 329 -7.73 4.38 24.79
N GLY A 330 -8.88 4.35 24.11
CA GLY A 330 -9.85 5.43 24.03
C GLY A 330 -9.43 6.63 23.17
N LEU A 331 -8.51 6.45 22.18
CA LEU A 331 -8.11 7.56 21.32
C LEU A 331 -9.21 7.99 20.34
N HIS A 332 -10.16 7.11 20.04
CA HIS A 332 -11.32 7.41 19.19
C HIS A 332 -12.33 8.36 19.86
N ARG A 333 -12.18 8.60 21.17
CA ARG A 333 -12.99 9.54 21.94
C ARG A 333 -12.25 10.85 22.11
N ASP A 334 -12.93 11.99 21.91
CA ASP A 334 -12.26 13.28 22.07
C ASP A 334 -11.78 13.50 23.51
N PRO A 335 -10.47 13.75 23.71
CA PRO A 335 -9.90 13.88 25.05
C PRO A 335 -10.46 15.07 25.85
N SER A 336 -11.05 16.08 25.20
CA SER A 336 -11.69 17.21 25.90
C SER A 336 -12.91 16.78 26.72
N ASN A 337 -13.47 15.59 26.46
CA ASN A 337 -14.55 15.01 27.23
C ASN A 337 -14.04 14.41 28.58
N PHE A 338 -12.72 14.36 28.80
CA PHE A 338 -12.10 13.77 30.01
C PHE A 338 -11.38 14.85 30.83
N PRO A 339 -11.91 15.23 32.01
CA PRO A 339 -11.49 16.45 32.73
C PRO A 339 -10.07 16.41 33.30
N LYS A 340 -9.39 15.25 33.26
CA LYS A 340 -8.03 15.09 33.84
C LYS A 340 -6.91 15.05 32.79
N VAL A 341 -7.22 15.22 31.49
CA VAL A 341 -6.23 15.17 30.42
C VAL A 341 -5.67 16.56 30.18
N SER A 342 -4.35 16.73 30.24
CA SER A 342 -3.71 18.03 29.95
C SER A 342 -3.84 18.39 28.47
N PHE A 343 -3.74 19.68 28.14
CA PHE A 343 -3.81 20.18 26.77
C PHE A 343 -2.80 19.48 25.84
N LEU A 344 -1.55 19.34 26.29
CA LEU A 344 -0.53 18.60 25.53
C LEU A 344 -0.96 17.16 25.25
N HIS A 345 -1.43 16.43 26.24
CA HIS A 345 -1.89 15.05 26.02
C HIS A 345 -3.15 14.98 25.16
N THR A 346 -4.03 15.99 25.23
CA THR A 346 -5.19 16.11 24.35
C THR A 346 -4.75 16.18 22.88
N GLU A 347 -3.84 17.09 22.57
CA GLU A 347 -3.36 17.23 21.18
C GLU A 347 -2.54 16.03 20.70
N LEU A 348 -1.68 15.45 21.53
CA LEU A 348 -0.95 14.23 21.18
C LEU A 348 -1.91 13.06 20.87
N ARG A 349 -2.99 12.90 21.62
CA ARG A 349 -3.99 11.85 21.36
C ARG A 349 -4.75 12.09 20.05
N ARG A 350 -5.15 13.35 19.75
CA ARG A 350 -5.80 13.73 18.49
C ARG A 350 -4.88 13.44 17.28
N ARG A 351 -3.62 13.86 17.38
CA ARG A 351 -2.60 13.61 16.33
C ARG A 351 -2.39 12.13 16.10
N LEU A 352 -2.20 11.34 17.17
CA LEU A 352 -2.01 9.90 17.07
C LEU A 352 -3.25 9.19 16.52
N TRP A 353 -4.46 9.63 16.88
CA TRP A 353 -5.69 9.07 16.30
C TRP A 353 -5.75 9.33 14.79
N ALA A 354 -5.47 10.55 14.37
CA ALA A 354 -5.42 10.89 12.94
C ALA A 354 -4.37 10.04 12.19
N SER A 355 -3.19 9.82 12.79
CA SER A 355 -2.14 8.95 12.21
C SER A 355 -2.56 7.48 12.11
N VAL A 356 -3.19 6.95 13.17
CA VAL A 356 -3.71 5.58 13.20
C VAL A 356 -4.74 5.38 12.09
N MET A 357 -5.68 6.31 11.96
CA MET A 357 -6.71 6.27 10.93
C MET A 357 -6.12 6.36 9.52
N GLU A 358 -5.13 7.22 9.30
CA GLU A 358 -4.46 7.34 8.01
C GLU A 358 -3.70 6.07 7.63
N ILE A 359 -2.87 5.54 8.54
CA ILE A 359 -2.11 4.29 8.33
C ILE A 359 -3.08 3.12 8.04
N TYR A 360 -4.16 3.01 8.81
CA TYR A 360 -5.15 1.96 8.64
C TYR A 360 -5.86 2.05 7.28
N LEU A 361 -6.33 3.24 6.92
CA LEU A 361 -7.07 3.47 5.68
C LEU A 361 -6.20 3.23 4.44
N GLN A 362 -4.96 3.73 4.46
CA GLN A 362 -4.01 3.51 3.35
C GLN A 362 -3.65 2.03 3.20
N SER A 363 -3.47 1.32 4.32
CA SER A 363 -3.20 -0.12 4.31
C SER A 363 -4.37 -0.94 3.78
N SER A 364 -5.60 -0.53 4.11
CA SER A 364 -6.84 -1.12 3.58
C SER A 364 -6.92 -0.98 2.06
N MET A 365 -6.67 0.22 1.54
CA MET A 365 -6.64 0.49 0.09
C MET A 365 -5.55 -0.32 -0.62
N ASP A 366 -4.37 -0.45 -0.01
CA ASP A 366 -3.25 -1.18 -0.62
C ASP A 366 -3.50 -2.70 -0.66
N ALA A 367 -4.11 -3.25 0.37
CA ALA A 367 -4.48 -4.65 0.44
C ALA A 367 -5.73 -5.01 -0.39
N GLY A 368 -6.59 -4.03 -0.72
CA GLY A 368 -7.92 -4.28 -1.24
C GLY A 368 -8.90 -4.80 -0.16
N GLY A 369 -8.61 -4.51 1.11
CA GLY A 369 -9.45 -4.91 2.23
C GLY A 369 -10.54 -3.90 2.56
N THR A 370 -11.69 -4.35 3.05
CA THR A 370 -12.77 -3.47 3.49
C THR A 370 -12.44 -2.84 4.84
N PRO A 371 -12.47 -1.50 4.98
CA PRO A 371 -12.33 -0.87 6.28
C PRO A 371 -13.44 -1.29 7.25
N THR A 372 -13.06 -1.72 8.45
CA THR A 372 -14.00 -2.16 9.50
C THR A 372 -14.49 -1.02 10.39
N VAL A 373 -13.85 0.16 10.35
CA VAL A 373 -14.22 1.35 11.12
C VAL A 373 -15.11 2.28 10.33
N SER A 374 -16.00 2.99 11.01
CA SER A 374 -16.91 3.99 10.45
C SER A 374 -16.62 5.38 11.04
N THR A 375 -17.05 6.43 10.35
CA THR A 375 -16.97 7.80 10.87
C THR A 375 -17.79 8.00 12.15
N SER A 376 -18.87 7.22 12.32
CA SER A 376 -19.70 7.21 13.52
C SER A 376 -19.04 6.57 14.75
N ASP A 377 -17.95 5.83 14.57
CA ASP A 377 -17.28 5.12 15.65
C ASP A 377 -16.32 6.02 16.45
N SER A 378 -16.15 7.28 16.03
CA SER A 378 -15.24 8.24 16.65
C SER A 378 -15.86 9.63 16.75
N ASP A 379 -15.74 10.26 17.92
CA ASP A 379 -16.04 11.68 18.16
C ASP A 379 -14.76 12.52 18.34
N CYS A 380 -13.58 11.93 18.10
CA CYS A 380 -12.31 12.60 18.22
C CYS A 380 -12.19 13.73 17.18
N ARG A 381 -11.95 14.95 17.63
CA ARG A 381 -11.76 16.12 16.77
C ARG A 381 -10.44 16.05 16.02
N MET A 382 -10.36 16.80 14.92
CA MET A 382 -9.08 17.01 14.22
C MET A 382 -8.05 17.66 15.14
N PRO A 383 -6.75 17.41 14.91
CA PRO A 383 -5.67 18.12 15.59
C PRO A 383 -5.77 19.63 15.39
N SER A 384 -5.32 20.38 16.38
CA SER A 384 -5.18 21.85 16.27
C SER A 384 -3.96 22.20 15.40
N ASN A 385 -4.05 23.31 14.65
CA ASN A 385 -2.94 23.80 13.82
C ASN A 385 -1.89 24.49 14.69
N LEU A 386 -1.09 23.70 15.42
CA LEU A 386 -0.09 24.16 16.39
C LEU A 386 1.24 23.44 16.18
N ASP A 387 2.33 24.16 16.40
CA ASP A 387 3.67 23.59 16.53
C ASP A 387 3.87 22.94 17.90
N ASP A 388 4.79 21.98 17.98
CA ASP A 388 5.07 21.26 19.23
C ASP A 388 5.55 22.17 20.37
N VAL A 389 6.32 23.22 20.03
CA VAL A 389 6.79 24.21 21.01
C VAL A 389 5.62 24.95 21.63
N SER A 390 4.63 25.33 20.81
CA SER A 390 3.42 26.01 21.27
C SER A 390 2.58 25.15 22.22
N LEU A 391 2.64 23.81 22.10
CA LEU A 391 1.96 22.90 23.04
C LEU A 391 2.58 22.90 24.44
N ILE A 392 3.87 23.18 24.54
CA ILE A 392 4.59 23.31 25.83
C ILE A 392 4.21 24.63 26.48
N ASP A 393 4.18 25.74 25.70
CA ASP A 393 3.86 27.06 26.19
C ASP A 393 2.39 27.17 26.64
N ALA A 394 1.47 26.52 25.94
CA ALA A 394 0.05 26.46 26.32
C ALA A 394 -0.19 25.77 27.68
N ARG A 395 0.76 24.98 28.19
CA ARG A 395 0.71 24.45 29.56
C ARG A 395 0.75 25.59 30.58
N ASN A 396 1.45 26.68 30.25
CA ASN A 396 1.67 27.84 31.15
C ASN A 396 0.59 28.95 30.94
N HIS A 397 -0.10 28.94 29.78
CA HIS A 397 -1.11 29.94 29.42
C HIS A 397 -2.34 29.29 28.77
N PRO A 398 -3.29 28.72 29.55
CA PRO A 398 -4.42 27.95 29.03
C PRO A 398 -5.42 28.78 28.17
N ASN A 399 -5.34 30.09 28.14
CA ASN A 399 -6.30 30.97 27.47
C ASN A 399 -5.79 31.63 26.17
N GLY A 400 -4.64 31.26 25.62
CA GLY A 400 -4.07 32.18 24.66
C GLY A 400 -3.13 31.67 23.60
N THR A 401 -3.42 30.61 22.85
CA THR A 401 -2.66 30.34 21.63
C THR A 401 -3.56 29.77 20.53
N SER A 402 -4.43 30.63 19.97
CA SER A 402 -4.89 30.38 18.61
C SER A 402 -3.82 30.94 17.66
N THR A 403 -3.04 30.08 17.02
CA THR A 403 -2.26 30.52 15.85
C THR A 403 -3.24 31.04 14.80
N PRO A 404 -2.91 32.13 14.09
CA PRO A 404 -3.70 32.56 12.94
C PRO A 404 -3.89 31.38 11.97
N SER A 405 -5.07 31.24 11.41
CA SER A 405 -5.41 30.18 10.46
C SER A 405 -4.54 30.17 9.19
N ASP A 406 -3.82 31.26 8.94
CA ASP A 406 -2.94 31.48 7.79
C ASP A 406 -1.45 31.14 8.07
N THR A 407 -1.16 30.49 9.20
CA THR A 407 0.20 30.12 9.59
C THR A 407 0.45 28.62 9.32
N PHE A 408 1.51 28.32 8.57
CA PHE A 408 1.97 26.95 8.40
C PHE A 408 2.62 26.42 9.68
N THR A 409 2.14 25.27 10.17
CA THR A 409 2.68 24.60 11.34
C THR A 409 3.07 23.15 10.98
N GLN A 410 3.75 22.50 11.90
CA GLN A 410 4.08 21.07 11.77
C GLN A 410 2.84 20.17 11.63
N SER A 411 1.65 20.62 12.03
CA SER A 411 0.39 19.87 11.97
C SER A 411 -0.44 20.15 10.70
N SER A 412 -0.12 21.20 9.93
CA SER A 412 -0.93 21.62 8.77
C SER A 412 -1.12 20.53 7.73
N ILE A 413 -0.09 19.72 7.46
CA ILE A 413 -0.15 18.61 6.47
C ILE A 413 -1.05 17.49 6.96
N GLN A 414 -0.95 17.10 8.22
CA GLN A 414 -1.82 16.07 8.82
C GLN A 414 -3.29 16.55 8.82
N ILE A 415 -3.54 17.81 9.10
CA ILE A 415 -4.89 18.38 9.07
C ILE A 415 -5.48 18.35 7.66
N ALA A 416 -4.70 18.69 6.63
CA ALA A 416 -5.12 18.60 5.23
C ALA A 416 -5.53 17.16 4.85
N LEU A 417 -4.79 16.15 5.31
CA LEU A 417 -5.15 14.74 5.12
C LEU A 417 -6.43 14.38 5.90
N ALA A 418 -6.51 14.78 7.17
CA ALA A 418 -7.64 14.45 8.05
C ALA A 418 -8.99 14.99 7.54
N ARG A 419 -9.02 16.16 6.88
CA ARG A 419 -10.24 16.71 6.26
C ARG A 419 -10.85 15.77 5.22
N SER A 420 -10.04 15.09 4.44
CA SER A 420 -10.50 14.15 3.41
C SER A 420 -10.77 12.74 3.92
N LEU A 421 -10.43 12.44 5.18
CA LEU A 421 -10.54 11.10 5.76
C LEU A 421 -11.97 10.51 5.67
N PRO A 422 -13.05 11.24 6.02
CA PRO A 422 -14.40 10.70 5.98
C PRO A 422 -14.81 10.25 4.58
N ILE A 423 -14.57 11.07 3.57
CA ILE A 423 -14.92 10.74 2.18
C ILE A 423 -14.05 9.61 1.62
N ARG A 424 -12.75 9.58 1.94
CA ARG A 424 -11.85 8.49 1.54
C ARG A 424 -12.24 7.17 2.20
N LEU A 425 -12.70 7.19 3.44
CA LEU A 425 -13.22 6.01 4.14
C LEU A 425 -14.50 5.48 3.47
N LYS A 426 -15.42 6.37 3.08
CA LYS A 426 -16.62 6.03 2.31
C LYS A 426 -16.27 5.36 0.99
N ILE A 427 -15.31 5.94 0.25
CA ILE A 427 -14.80 5.39 -1.01
C ILE A 427 -14.22 3.99 -0.81
N ALA A 428 -13.30 3.81 0.14
CA ALA A 428 -12.65 2.52 0.39
C ALA A 428 -13.66 1.42 0.78
N LYS A 429 -14.66 1.77 1.60
CA LYS A 429 -15.75 0.85 1.95
C LYS A 429 -16.60 0.45 0.75
N SER A 430 -16.90 1.39 -0.13
CA SER A 430 -17.71 1.10 -1.32
C SER A 430 -16.97 0.24 -2.33
N ILE A 431 -15.69 0.51 -2.55
CA ILE A 431 -14.87 -0.22 -3.54
C ILE A 431 -14.60 -1.65 -3.09
N ASN A 432 -14.24 -1.85 -1.82
CA ASN A 432 -13.77 -3.13 -1.29
C ASN A 432 -14.87 -3.90 -0.50
N GLY A 433 -16.05 -3.31 -0.34
CA GLY A 433 -17.15 -3.92 0.41
C GLY A 433 -17.92 -4.96 -0.40
N CYS A 434 -18.65 -5.83 0.30
CA CYS A 434 -19.54 -6.85 -0.30
C CYS A 434 -20.91 -6.29 -0.71
N GLY A 435 -21.17 -4.99 -0.48
CA GLY A 435 -22.42 -4.34 -0.83
C GLY A 435 -22.58 -4.08 -2.33
N PRO A 436 -23.75 -3.61 -2.76
CA PRO A 436 -23.89 -3.06 -4.09
C PRO A 436 -22.91 -1.88 -4.21
N GLY A 437 -22.06 -1.88 -5.23
CA GLY A 437 -21.17 -0.76 -5.51
C GLY A 437 -21.95 0.56 -5.71
N MET A 438 -21.25 1.68 -5.73
CA MET A 438 -21.86 2.99 -6.02
C MET A 438 -22.40 3.01 -7.46
N SER A 439 -23.53 3.68 -7.66
CA SER A 439 -24.00 4.02 -9.00
C SER A 439 -23.00 4.97 -9.68
N TYR A 440 -23.16 5.18 -10.99
CA TYR A 440 -22.27 6.13 -11.69
C TYR A 440 -22.47 7.57 -11.21
N GLU A 441 -23.70 7.96 -10.95
CA GLU A 441 -24.06 9.27 -10.43
C GLU A 441 -23.50 9.50 -9.03
N GLU A 442 -23.58 8.50 -8.15
CA GLU A 442 -22.96 8.55 -6.83
C GLU A 442 -21.44 8.63 -6.93
N THR A 443 -20.83 7.87 -7.85
CA THR A 443 -19.38 7.91 -8.09
C THR A 443 -18.92 9.31 -8.52
N ILE A 444 -19.65 9.96 -9.42
CA ILE A 444 -19.37 11.33 -9.84
C ILE A 444 -19.53 12.30 -8.66
N SER A 445 -20.61 12.18 -7.90
CA SER A 445 -20.90 13.05 -6.75
C SER A 445 -19.82 12.95 -5.66
N VAL A 446 -19.45 11.72 -5.28
CA VAL A 446 -18.42 11.45 -4.28
C VAL A 446 -17.03 11.87 -4.77
N GLY A 447 -16.74 11.65 -6.04
CA GLY A 447 -15.50 12.12 -6.67
C GLY A 447 -15.40 13.65 -6.67
N ALA A 448 -16.48 14.34 -7.01
CA ALA A 448 -16.54 15.80 -6.99
C ALA A 448 -16.34 16.38 -5.57
N GLU A 449 -16.93 15.74 -4.54
CA GLU A 449 -16.73 16.12 -3.15
C GLU A 449 -15.24 15.99 -2.75
N LEU A 450 -14.58 14.87 -3.08
CA LEU A 450 -13.16 14.68 -2.78
C LEU A 450 -12.29 15.72 -3.53
N ILE A 451 -12.56 15.97 -4.80
CA ILE A 451 -11.84 16.98 -5.61
C ILE A 451 -12.02 18.38 -5.00
N SER A 452 -13.22 18.73 -4.49
CA SER A 452 -13.42 20.01 -3.80
C SER A 452 -12.52 20.15 -2.57
N ILE A 453 -12.47 19.12 -1.71
CA ILE A 453 -11.60 19.12 -0.52
C ILE A 453 -10.12 19.23 -0.92
N MET A 454 -9.70 18.54 -2.00
CA MET A 454 -8.32 18.62 -2.51
C MET A 454 -7.98 20.03 -2.99
N ARG A 455 -8.91 20.70 -3.67
CA ARG A 455 -8.73 22.09 -4.15
C ARG A 455 -8.61 23.04 -2.97
N ASP A 456 -9.48 22.92 -1.97
CA ASP A 456 -9.47 23.76 -0.77
C ASP A 456 -8.15 23.58 -0.01
N ASN A 457 -7.69 22.33 0.17
CA ASN A 457 -6.39 22.02 0.78
C ASN A 457 -5.23 22.63 -0.01
N SER A 458 -5.22 22.50 -1.34
CA SER A 458 -4.16 23.05 -2.20
C SER A 458 -4.12 24.58 -2.12
N GLN A 459 -5.28 25.22 -2.10
CA GLN A 459 -5.39 26.67 -1.97
C GLN A 459 -4.90 27.15 -0.59
N GLU A 460 -5.25 26.45 0.49
CA GLU A 460 -4.78 26.75 1.84
C GLU A 460 -3.27 26.56 1.94
N LEU A 461 -2.74 25.42 1.52
CA LEU A 461 -1.29 25.13 1.54
C LEU A 461 -0.48 26.15 0.71
N ALA A 462 -1.03 26.65 -0.39
CA ALA A 462 -0.41 27.68 -1.21
C ALA A 462 -0.49 29.08 -0.59
N SER A 463 -1.48 29.34 0.27
CA SER A 463 -1.71 30.65 0.88
C SER A 463 -0.77 30.99 2.03
N TYR A 464 -0.10 29.98 2.62
CA TYR A 464 0.80 30.21 3.75
C TYR A 464 1.95 31.14 3.41
N LYS A 465 2.13 32.18 4.26
CA LYS A 465 3.15 33.23 4.06
C LYS A 465 4.56 32.68 4.32
N SER A 466 5.52 33.20 3.57
CA SER A 466 6.92 32.77 3.65
C SER A 466 7.60 33.01 5.01
N SER A 467 7.05 33.90 5.84
CA SER A 467 7.61 34.27 7.14
C SER A 467 7.42 33.21 8.23
N SER A 468 6.44 32.30 8.05
CA SER A 468 6.10 31.25 9.04
C SER A 468 6.50 29.84 8.59
N GLY A 469 7.30 29.73 7.51
CA GLY A 469 7.58 28.45 6.87
C GLY A 469 6.59 28.14 5.75
N LYS A 470 6.92 27.14 4.93
CA LYS A 470 6.07 26.65 3.83
C LYS A 470 6.12 25.14 3.75
N PRO A 471 5.04 24.50 3.29
CA PRO A 471 5.09 23.09 2.93
C PRO A 471 6.17 22.87 1.85
N THR A 472 6.96 21.83 1.99
CA THR A 472 7.92 21.45 0.96
C THR A 472 7.20 20.77 -0.21
N ALA A 473 7.84 20.70 -1.37
CA ALA A 473 7.29 19.95 -2.50
C ALA A 473 7.05 18.47 -2.15
N PHE A 474 7.88 17.88 -1.28
CA PHE A 474 7.68 16.53 -0.75
C PHE A 474 6.32 16.41 -0.04
N HIS A 475 6.01 17.32 0.87
CA HIS A 475 4.77 17.30 1.64
C HIS A 475 3.54 17.36 0.72
N ILE A 476 3.54 18.28 -0.25
CA ILE A 476 2.45 18.45 -1.21
C ILE A 476 2.29 17.15 -2.04
N LYS A 477 3.38 16.63 -2.62
CA LYS A 477 3.31 15.46 -3.50
C LYS A 477 2.95 14.16 -2.78
N VAL A 478 3.34 14.00 -1.52
CA VAL A 478 2.89 12.87 -0.70
C VAL A 478 1.40 12.97 -0.40
N VAL A 479 0.89 14.15 -0.04
CA VAL A 479 -0.56 14.36 0.15
C VAL A 479 -1.32 14.05 -1.15
N ASP A 480 -0.85 14.58 -2.28
CA ASP A 480 -1.43 14.31 -3.60
C ASP A 480 -1.49 12.79 -3.87
N LEU A 481 -0.39 12.07 -3.66
CA LEU A 481 -0.33 10.62 -3.84
C LEU A 481 -1.35 9.89 -2.95
N LEU A 482 -1.36 10.24 -1.64
CA LEU A 482 -2.22 9.59 -0.64
C LEU A 482 -3.71 9.82 -0.90
N VAL A 483 -4.10 10.88 -1.61
CA VAL A 483 -5.50 11.21 -1.89
C VAL A 483 -5.91 10.81 -3.30
N HIS A 484 -5.11 11.10 -4.35
CA HIS A 484 -5.46 10.76 -5.75
C HIS A 484 -5.69 9.26 -5.96
N ARG A 485 -5.00 8.38 -5.24
CA ARG A 485 -5.23 6.93 -5.34
C ARG A 485 -6.66 6.51 -5.03
N PHE A 486 -7.39 7.28 -4.20
CA PHE A 486 -8.81 7.01 -3.92
C PHE A 486 -9.69 7.37 -5.11
N LEU A 487 -9.37 8.45 -5.82
CA LEU A 487 -10.05 8.78 -7.08
C LEU A 487 -9.78 7.71 -8.16
N LEU A 488 -8.53 7.26 -8.29
CA LEU A 488 -8.20 6.17 -9.21
C LEU A 488 -9.01 4.91 -8.90
N GLY A 489 -9.07 4.50 -7.63
CA GLY A 489 -9.86 3.35 -7.21
C GLY A 489 -11.36 3.55 -7.43
N LEU A 490 -11.91 4.72 -7.12
CA LEU A 490 -13.32 5.06 -7.26
C LEU A 490 -13.80 4.99 -8.72
N HIS A 491 -12.99 5.53 -9.65
CA HIS A 491 -13.35 5.58 -11.06
C HIS A 491 -12.93 4.35 -11.87
N HIS A 492 -12.13 3.43 -11.30
CA HIS A 492 -11.52 2.30 -12.02
C HIS A 492 -12.56 1.40 -12.74
N ALA A 493 -13.63 1.03 -12.07
CA ALA A 493 -14.66 0.17 -12.66
C ALA A 493 -15.36 0.82 -13.87
N PHE A 494 -15.52 2.14 -13.85
CA PHE A 494 -16.10 2.90 -14.95
C PHE A 494 -15.07 3.27 -16.01
N LEU A 495 -13.80 3.41 -15.65
CA LEU A 495 -12.68 3.54 -16.60
C LEU A 495 -12.66 2.34 -17.56
N VAL A 496 -12.68 1.12 -17.04
CA VAL A 496 -12.68 -0.09 -17.88
C VAL A 496 -13.88 -0.13 -18.82
N ARG A 497 -15.07 0.22 -18.31
CA ARG A 497 -16.30 0.28 -19.12
C ARG A 497 -16.29 1.41 -20.14
N SER A 498 -15.58 2.49 -19.93
CA SER A 498 -15.53 3.64 -20.84
C SER A 498 -14.93 3.31 -22.18
N TYR A 499 -14.12 2.25 -22.27
CA TYR A 499 -13.53 1.80 -23.53
C TYR A 499 -14.56 1.21 -24.52
N SER A 500 -15.71 0.74 -24.01
CA SER A 500 -16.82 0.24 -24.83
C SER A 500 -18.06 1.14 -24.78
N ASN A 501 -18.20 1.99 -23.77
CA ASN A 501 -19.37 2.85 -23.56
C ASN A 501 -18.98 4.30 -23.25
N PRO A 502 -19.19 5.23 -24.20
CA PRO A 502 -18.83 6.65 -24.05
C PRO A 502 -19.50 7.36 -22.86
N THR A 503 -20.61 6.83 -22.33
CA THR A 503 -21.29 7.39 -21.15
C THR A 503 -20.33 7.57 -19.97
N TYR A 504 -19.31 6.71 -19.86
CA TYR A 504 -18.33 6.71 -18.78
C TYR A 504 -17.06 7.51 -19.09
N TYR A 505 -17.04 8.29 -20.16
CA TYR A 505 -15.87 9.06 -20.60
C TYR A 505 -15.32 9.99 -19.51
N PHE A 506 -16.19 10.54 -18.64
CA PHE A 506 -15.74 11.37 -17.52
C PHE A 506 -14.81 10.61 -16.56
N SER A 507 -15.14 9.35 -16.24
CA SER A 507 -14.25 8.50 -15.40
C SER A 507 -12.92 8.20 -16.11
N ARG A 508 -12.91 7.99 -17.42
CA ARG A 508 -11.67 7.82 -18.22
C ARG A 508 -10.79 9.06 -18.09
N LYS A 509 -11.38 10.27 -18.26
CA LYS A 509 -10.65 11.54 -18.13
C LYS A 509 -10.09 11.76 -16.73
N ILE A 510 -10.92 11.62 -15.69
CA ILE A 510 -10.48 11.83 -14.29
C ILE A 510 -9.38 10.84 -13.90
N SER A 511 -9.50 9.57 -14.29
CA SER A 511 -8.47 8.57 -14.03
C SER A 511 -7.15 8.91 -14.68
N LEU A 512 -7.18 9.39 -15.94
CA LEU A 512 -5.97 9.84 -16.63
C LEU A 512 -5.36 11.07 -15.98
N ASP A 513 -6.16 12.08 -15.67
CA ASP A 513 -5.68 13.31 -15.01
C ASP A 513 -5.04 12.99 -13.64
N CYS A 514 -5.67 12.15 -12.81
CA CYS A 514 -5.10 11.69 -11.54
C CYS A 514 -3.81 10.88 -11.72
N ALA A 515 -3.75 10.01 -12.72
CA ALA A 515 -2.56 9.23 -13.00
C ALA A 515 -1.37 10.11 -13.43
N LEU A 516 -1.63 11.12 -14.26
CA LEU A 516 -0.62 12.10 -14.68
C LEU A 516 -0.14 12.95 -13.50
N GLU A 517 -1.02 13.37 -12.58
CA GLU A 517 -0.61 14.10 -11.36
C GLU A 517 0.31 13.27 -10.44
N ILE A 518 0.10 11.97 -10.35
CA ILE A 518 0.97 11.06 -9.60
C ILE A 518 2.33 10.89 -10.28
N LEU A 519 2.37 10.79 -11.63
CA LEU A 519 3.58 10.48 -12.39
C LEU A 519 4.39 11.72 -12.81
N SER A 520 3.75 12.87 -13.03
CA SER A 520 4.44 14.07 -13.53
C SER A 520 5.66 14.51 -12.69
N PRO A 521 5.65 14.38 -11.35
CA PRO A 521 6.82 14.73 -10.56
C PRO A 521 8.03 13.80 -10.77
N LEU A 522 7.81 12.63 -11.38
CA LEU A 522 8.82 11.59 -11.62
C LEU A 522 9.53 11.73 -12.96
N SER A 523 9.14 12.71 -13.78
CA SER A 523 9.68 12.92 -15.12
C SER A 523 11.17 13.33 -15.09
N ALA A 524 11.95 12.81 -16.04
CA ALA A 524 13.36 13.14 -16.23
C ALA A 524 13.61 14.65 -16.42
N ARG A 525 12.64 15.39 -16.96
CA ARG A 525 12.70 16.86 -17.10
C ARG A 525 12.72 17.56 -15.74
N HIS A 526 11.96 17.05 -14.78
CA HIS A 526 11.99 17.53 -13.39
C HIS A 526 13.30 17.16 -12.70
N LEU A 527 13.89 15.99 -13.00
CA LEU A 527 15.20 15.59 -12.51
C LEU A 527 16.31 16.53 -12.98
N ALA A 528 16.34 16.86 -14.28
CA ALA A 528 17.36 17.75 -14.86
C ALA A 528 17.28 19.19 -14.29
N HIS A 529 16.08 19.71 -14.06
CA HIS A 529 15.90 21.05 -13.44
C HIS A 529 16.20 21.03 -11.94
N SER A 530 16.04 19.91 -11.28
CA SER A 530 16.26 19.76 -9.83
C SER A 530 17.76 19.58 -9.50
N GLN A 531 18.58 19.05 -10.41
CA GLN A 531 20.04 18.93 -10.21
C GLN A 531 20.72 20.31 -10.03
N GLN A 532 20.14 21.38 -10.59
CA GLN A 532 20.63 22.75 -10.39
C GLN A 532 20.13 23.44 -9.10
N LYS A 533 19.09 22.88 -8.44
CA LYS A 533 18.57 23.36 -7.16
C LYS A 533 18.48 22.17 -6.23
N GLN A 534 19.47 21.94 -5.38
CA GLN A 534 19.42 21.02 -4.25
C GLN A 534 18.13 21.29 -3.46
N GLY A 535 17.08 20.49 -3.63
CA GLY A 535 15.81 20.79 -2.99
C GLY A 535 14.76 19.69 -3.09
N ALA A 536 13.71 19.91 -2.41
CA ALA A 536 12.54 19.15 -2.02
C ALA A 536 11.86 18.23 -3.06
N ASN A 537 12.07 18.38 -4.37
CA ASN A 537 11.54 17.46 -5.38
C ASN A 537 12.25 16.09 -5.39
N PHE A 538 13.52 16.04 -4.96
CA PHE A 538 14.27 14.78 -4.90
C PHE A 538 13.72 13.79 -3.89
N ASP A 539 13.18 14.25 -2.77
CA ASP A 539 12.71 13.38 -1.71
C ASP A 539 11.51 12.54 -2.16
N TYR A 540 10.58 13.14 -2.92
CA TYR A 540 9.44 12.38 -3.47
C TYR A 540 9.92 11.33 -4.49
N ILE A 541 10.84 11.68 -5.36
CA ILE A 541 11.43 10.75 -6.34
C ILE A 541 12.16 9.61 -5.62
N ARG A 542 12.95 9.92 -4.57
CA ARG A 542 13.61 8.91 -3.73
C ARG A 542 12.61 8.00 -3.04
N LEU A 543 11.54 8.56 -2.49
CA LEU A 543 10.47 7.78 -1.88
C LEU A 543 9.86 6.81 -2.88
N VAL A 544 9.54 7.25 -4.09
CA VAL A 544 8.97 6.37 -5.13
C VAL A 544 10.02 5.40 -5.67
N CYS A 545 11.30 5.79 -5.74
CA CYS A 545 12.38 4.93 -6.21
C CYS A 545 12.80 3.85 -5.20
N SER A 546 12.86 4.18 -3.91
CA SER A 546 13.36 3.29 -2.86
C SER A 546 12.24 2.71 -1.99
N GLY A 547 11.11 3.40 -1.87
CA GLY A 547 9.97 2.99 -1.07
C GLY A 547 9.19 1.83 -1.69
N SER A 548 8.47 1.11 -0.85
CA SER A 548 7.63 -0.04 -1.20
C SER A 548 6.17 0.18 -0.82
N GLY A 549 5.36 -0.88 -0.85
CA GLY A 549 3.93 -0.80 -0.53
C GLY A 549 3.21 0.23 -1.40
N LEU A 550 2.43 1.10 -0.78
CA LEU A 550 1.66 2.12 -1.50
C LEU A 550 2.51 3.07 -2.35
N PHE A 551 3.76 3.36 -1.94
CA PHE A 551 4.67 4.26 -2.67
C PHE A 551 5.21 3.66 -3.98
N ARG A 552 5.11 2.34 -4.12
CA ARG A 552 5.32 1.61 -5.38
C ARG A 552 4.00 1.37 -6.12
N ASN A 553 2.97 0.91 -5.41
CA ASN A 553 1.75 0.37 -6.01
C ASN A 553 0.86 1.46 -6.64
N ALA A 554 0.76 2.65 -6.03
CA ALA A 554 -0.03 3.74 -6.59
C ALA A 554 0.59 4.33 -7.87
N PRO A 555 1.91 4.62 -7.96
CA PRO A 555 2.54 4.98 -9.23
C PRO A 555 2.46 3.88 -10.30
N LEU A 556 2.52 2.59 -9.89
CA LEU A 556 2.35 1.46 -10.82
C LEU A 556 0.95 1.46 -11.44
N GLN A 557 -0.09 1.62 -10.62
CA GLN A 557 -1.46 1.73 -11.09
C GLN A 557 -1.65 2.92 -12.02
N ALA A 558 -1.08 4.08 -11.69
CA ALA A 558 -1.09 5.25 -12.54
C ALA A 558 -0.41 5.00 -13.88
N GLY A 559 0.76 4.35 -13.88
CA GLY A 559 1.47 3.96 -15.11
C GLY A 559 0.66 3.03 -16.00
N ILE A 560 -0.03 2.05 -15.41
CA ILE A 560 -0.93 1.15 -16.16
C ILE A 560 -2.05 1.94 -16.86
N ILE A 561 -2.65 2.90 -16.16
CA ILE A 561 -3.74 3.73 -16.73
C ILE A 561 -3.23 4.57 -17.91
N VAL A 562 -2.08 5.26 -17.75
CA VAL A 562 -1.52 6.10 -18.82
C VAL A 562 -1.12 5.24 -20.03
N ALA A 563 -0.50 4.08 -19.80
CA ALA A 563 -0.10 3.17 -20.87
C ALA A 563 -1.31 2.60 -21.62
N SER A 564 -2.34 2.15 -20.90
CA SER A 564 -3.57 1.62 -21.49
C SER A 564 -4.30 2.68 -22.30
N GLU A 565 -4.34 3.92 -21.81
CA GLU A 565 -4.93 5.05 -22.53
C GLU A 565 -4.19 5.31 -23.84
N LEU A 566 -2.85 5.35 -23.83
CA LEU A 566 -2.05 5.57 -25.03
C LEU A 566 -2.24 4.46 -26.06
N ILE A 567 -2.20 3.19 -25.62
CA ILE A 567 -2.42 2.03 -26.51
C ILE A 567 -3.83 2.10 -27.14
N LYS A 568 -4.85 2.46 -26.37
CA LYS A 568 -6.22 2.63 -26.88
C LYS A 568 -6.31 3.75 -27.90
N GLN A 569 -5.73 4.92 -27.62
CA GLN A 569 -5.72 6.04 -28.56
C GLN A 569 -4.99 5.70 -29.87
N LEU A 570 -3.92 4.90 -29.83
CA LEU A 570 -3.21 4.44 -31.02
C LEU A 570 -4.03 3.45 -31.85
N LYS A 571 -4.86 2.61 -31.22
CA LYS A 571 -5.74 1.65 -31.89
C LYS A 571 -7.02 2.29 -32.43
N GLU A 572 -7.59 3.29 -31.71
CA GLU A 572 -8.82 3.97 -32.10
C GLU A 572 -8.62 4.91 -33.33
N ASP A 573 -7.46 5.52 -33.46
CA ASP A 573 -7.15 6.48 -34.51
C ASP A 573 -5.73 6.24 -35.09
N PRO A 574 -5.61 5.31 -36.04
CA PRO A 574 -4.34 5.10 -36.73
C PRO A 574 -3.98 6.34 -37.51
N SER A 575 -2.85 6.88 -37.25
CA SER A 575 -2.04 8.03 -37.71
C SER A 575 -2.48 8.94 -38.87
N SER A 576 -3.42 8.56 -39.76
CA SER A 576 -3.75 9.32 -40.96
C SER A 576 -4.69 10.52 -40.74
N PHE A 577 -5.43 10.56 -39.62
CA PHE A 577 -6.39 11.63 -39.31
C PHE A 577 -6.14 12.33 -37.97
N ALA A 578 -5.08 11.97 -37.25
CA ALA A 578 -4.79 12.57 -35.93
C ALA A 578 -4.51 14.07 -36.07
N SER A 579 -5.28 14.91 -35.37
CA SER A 579 -4.99 16.34 -35.31
C SER A 579 -3.63 16.60 -34.64
N ALA A 580 -3.00 17.74 -34.95
CA ALA A 580 -1.72 18.12 -34.32
C ALA A 580 -1.80 18.11 -32.76
N THR A 581 -2.97 18.41 -32.20
CA THR A 581 -3.25 18.37 -30.79
C THR A 581 -3.24 16.94 -30.24
N SER A 582 -3.90 15.98 -30.90
CA SER A 582 -3.90 14.56 -30.55
C SER A 582 -2.48 13.98 -30.59
N SER A 583 -1.72 14.32 -31.64
CA SER A 583 -0.32 13.87 -31.77
C SER A 583 0.59 14.43 -30.70
N ARG A 584 0.35 15.65 -30.21
CA ARG A 584 1.10 16.24 -29.10
C ARG A 584 0.75 15.55 -27.79
N SER A 585 -0.53 15.34 -27.51
CA SER A 585 -0.99 14.64 -26.30
C SER A 585 -0.43 13.23 -26.23
N ARG A 586 -0.46 12.46 -27.34
CA ARG A 586 0.12 11.11 -27.40
C ARG A 586 1.62 11.10 -27.10
N ARG A 587 2.39 12.07 -27.60
CA ARG A 587 3.82 12.20 -27.29
C ARG A 587 4.07 12.52 -25.82
N GLU A 588 3.21 13.31 -25.19
CA GLU A 588 3.31 13.61 -23.75
C GLU A 588 3.03 12.37 -22.91
N LEU A 589 2.01 11.57 -23.26
CA LEU A 589 1.71 10.29 -22.61
C LEU A 589 2.87 9.30 -22.79
N GLN A 590 3.41 9.18 -24.01
CA GLN A 590 4.55 8.29 -24.29
C GLN A 590 5.77 8.70 -23.47
N SER A 591 6.14 9.98 -23.45
CA SER A 591 7.24 10.48 -22.64
C SER A 591 7.06 10.17 -21.16
N THR A 592 5.82 10.24 -20.65
CA THR A 592 5.51 9.86 -19.27
C THR A 592 5.77 8.38 -19.00
N ILE A 593 5.43 7.49 -19.94
CA ILE A 593 5.69 6.05 -19.82
C ILE A 593 7.18 5.73 -19.94
N GLU A 594 7.92 6.43 -20.81
CA GLU A 594 9.36 6.31 -20.94
C GLU A 594 10.06 6.69 -19.64
N ASP A 595 9.74 7.87 -19.07
CA ASP A 595 10.26 8.35 -17.79
C ASP A 595 9.92 7.38 -16.65
N TYR A 596 8.70 6.83 -16.62
CA TYR A 596 8.30 5.88 -15.61
C TYR A 596 9.01 4.53 -15.75
N THR A 597 9.23 4.05 -16.97
CA THR A 597 10.00 2.82 -17.23
C THR A 597 11.46 2.99 -16.79
N GLU A 598 12.08 4.15 -17.05
CA GLU A 598 13.41 4.46 -16.54
C GLU A 598 13.45 4.46 -15.01
N LEU A 599 12.44 5.03 -14.35
CA LEU A 599 12.31 5.00 -12.90
C LEU A 599 12.25 3.55 -12.38
N LEU A 600 11.50 2.66 -13.02
CA LEU A 600 11.45 1.24 -12.64
C LEU A 600 12.81 0.56 -12.79
N GLY A 601 13.59 0.88 -13.81
CA GLY A 601 14.99 0.46 -13.95
C GLY A 601 15.87 1.00 -12.81
N ASN A 602 15.69 2.27 -12.42
CA ASN A 602 16.38 2.88 -11.30
C ASN A 602 16.02 2.23 -9.97
N ARG A 603 14.77 1.78 -9.78
CA ARG A 603 14.37 1.00 -8.60
C ARG A 603 15.16 -0.31 -8.48
N ILE A 604 15.39 -1.03 -9.60
CA ILE A 604 16.21 -2.25 -9.60
C ILE A 604 17.65 -1.92 -9.14
N ARG A 605 18.25 -0.87 -9.71
CA ARG A 605 19.59 -0.38 -9.31
C ARG A 605 19.59 0.06 -7.84
N ALA A 606 18.52 0.71 -7.39
CA ALA A 606 18.35 1.16 -6.01
C ALA A 606 18.03 0.01 -5.03
N GLY A 607 17.87 -1.25 -5.46
CA GLY A 607 17.72 -2.40 -4.59
C GLY A 607 16.42 -3.16 -4.62
N GLU A 608 15.47 -2.77 -5.50
CA GLU A 608 14.30 -3.59 -5.78
C GLU A 608 14.74 -4.94 -6.35
N THR A 609 14.22 -6.02 -5.78
CA THR A 609 14.49 -7.38 -6.28
C THR A 609 13.37 -7.92 -7.16
N ASN A 610 12.24 -7.21 -7.21
CA ASN A 610 11.11 -7.56 -8.05
C ASN A 610 11.27 -6.93 -9.44
N VAL A 611 11.68 -7.74 -10.41
CA VAL A 611 11.96 -7.29 -11.79
C VAL A 611 10.72 -7.11 -12.66
N LYS A 612 9.57 -7.66 -12.24
CA LYS A 612 8.38 -7.81 -13.08
C LYS A 612 7.81 -6.49 -13.60
N GLY A 613 7.80 -5.46 -12.76
CA GLY A 613 7.32 -4.14 -13.14
C GLY A 613 8.14 -3.51 -14.28
N PHE A 614 9.46 -3.58 -14.19
CA PHE A 614 10.36 -3.06 -15.22
C PHE A 614 10.20 -3.83 -16.53
N VAL A 615 10.19 -5.17 -16.48
CA VAL A 615 9.99 -6.02 -17.67
C VAL A 615 8.65 -5.72 -18.34
N MET A 616 7.56 -5.64 -17.56
CA MET A 616 6.23 -5.34 -18.08
C MET A 616 6.18 -3.99 -18.82
N PHE A 617 6.72 -2.93 -18.22
CA PHE A 617 6.71 -1.60 -18.85
C PHE A 617 7.67 -1.50 -20.03
N SER A 618 8.75 -2.27 -20.05
CA SER A 618 9.61 -2.43 -21.24
C SER A 618 8.82 -3.07 -22.40
N CYS A 619 8.00 -4.10 -22.12
CA CYS A 619 7.12 -4.72 -23.11
C CYS A 619 6.01 -3.76 -23.61
N VAL A 620 5.43 -2.97 -22.68
CA VAL A 620 4.42 -1.95 -23.02
C VAL A 620 5.00 -0.90 -23.96
N LEU A 621 6.22 -0.40 -23.70
CA LEU A 621 6.90 0.54 -24.60
C LEU A 621 7.20 -0.09 -25.96
N ALA A 622 7.64 -1.36 -25.97
CA ALA A 622 7.86 -2.09 -27.22
C ALA A 622 6.56 -2.25 -28.02
N GLN A 623 5.43 -2.53 -27.35
CA GLN A 623 4.11 -2.59 -27.99
C GLN A 623 3.71 -1.23 -28.59
N ILE A 624 3.86 -0.14 -27.85
CA ILE A 624 3.56 1.22 -28.31
C ILE A 624 4.38 1.56 -29.55
N ASN A 625 5.70 1.34 -29.50
CA ASN A 625 6.61 1.61 -30.60
C ASN A 625 6.33 0.71 -31.82
N ALA A 626 5.97 -0.56 -31.62
CA ALA A 626 5.63 -1.48 -32.69
C ALA A 626 4.35 -1.06 -33.42
N ILE A 627 3.30 -0.63 -32.68
CA ILE A 627 2.06 -0.11 -33.25
C ILE A 627 2.34 1.15 -34.09
N GLN A 628 3.17 2.08 -33.61
CA GLN A 628 3.51 3.32 -34.30
C GLN A 628 4.37 3.08 -35.54
N SER A 629 5.18 2.03 -35.56
CA SER A 629 6.10 1.71 -36.66
C SER A 629 5.53 0.64 -37.61
N GLU A 630 4.32 0.17 -37.34
CA GLU A 630 3.62 -0.88 -38.13
C GLU A 630 4.45 -2.17 -38.30
N VAL A 631 5.19 -2.55 -37.23
CA VAL A 631 5.99 -3.79 -37.19
C VAL A 631 5.33 -4.84 -36.31
N SER A 632 5.86 -6.08 -36.33
CA SER A 632 5.37 -7.19 -35.51
C SER A 632 5.44 -6.83 -34.02
N VAL A 633 4.28 -6.71 -33.38
CA VAL A 633 4.14 -6.43 -31.95
C VAL A 633 4.71 -7.60 -31.12
N GLU A 634 4.45 -8.83 -31.53
CA GLU A 634 4.90 -10.03 -30.84
C GLU A 634 6.44 -10.12 -30.75
N ASP A 635 7.12 -9.93 -31.88
CA ASP A 635 8.59 -9.98 -31.92
C ASP A 635 9.21 -8.89 -31.04
N LYS A 636 8.66 -7.68 -31.08
CA LYS A 636 9.18 -6.56 -30.27
C LYS A 636 8.95 -6.75 -28.78
N ILE A 637 7.85 -7.37 -28.37
CA ILE A 637 7.60 -7.73 -26.98
C ILE A 637 8.60 -8.77 -26.51
N PHE A 638 8.89 -9.80 -27.29
CA PHE A 638 9.89 -10.81 -26.93
C PHE A 638 11.30 -10.23 -26.84
N GLU A 639 11.72 -9.40 -27.80
CA GLU A 639 13.01 -8.71 -27.76
C GLU A 639 13.12 -7.86 -26.47
N ALA A 640 12.14 -7.01 -26.19
CA ALA A 640 12.14 -6.16 -25.00
C ALA A 640 12.14 -6.96 -23.68
N SER A 641 11.47 -8.11 -23.67
CA SER A 641 11.47 -9.00 -22.49
C SER A 641 12.84 -9.56 -22.22
N ILE A 642 13.50 -10.11 -23.24
CA ILE A 642 14.83 -10.69 -23.14
C ILE A 642 15.84 -9.62 -22.69
N ASP A 643 15.82 -8.45 -23.35
CA ASP A 643 16.77 -7.38 -23.07
C ASP A 643 16.59 -6.83 -21.64
N SER A 644 15.34 -6.57 -21.23
CA SER A 644 15.04 -6.07 -19.89
C SER A 644 15.38 -7.09 -18.80
N LEU A 645 15.15 -8.39 -19.04
CA LEU A 645 15.53 -9.46 -18.11
C LEU A 645 17.05 -9.61 -18.00
N LYS A 646 17.81 -9.49 -19.11
CA LYS A 646 19.28 -9.48 -19.08
C LYS A 646 19.80 -8.33 -18.23
N VAL A 647 19.26 -7.13 -18.40
CA VAL A 647 19.61 -5.96 -17.57
C VAL A 647 19.32 -6.23 -16.09
N CYS A 648 18.15 -6.80 -15.77
CA CYS A 648 17.78 -7.17 -14.41
C CYS A 648 18.74 -8.22 -13.82
N TYR A 649 19.03 -9.26 -14.58
CA TYR A 649 19.94 -10.34 -14.15
C TYR A 649 21.32 -9.81 -13.78
N GLU A 650 21.93 -8.97 -14.63
CA GLU A 650 23.26 -8.38 -14.33
C GLU A 650 23.25 -7.46 -13.09
N ASN A 651 22.20 -6.66 -12.90
CA ASN A 651 22.08 -5.83 -11.69
C ASN A 651 21.91 -6.68 -10.41
N LEU A 652 21.08 -7.73 -10.45
CA LEU A 652 20.90 -8.62 -9.29
C LEU A 652 22.17 -9.43 -9.00
N LYS A 653 22.87 -9.91 -10.02
CA LYS A 653 24.13 -10.64 -9.90
C LYS A 653 25.24 -9.78 -9.28
N ALA A 654 25.44 -8.57 -9.77
CA ALA A 654 26.41 -7.62 -9.22
C ALA A 654 26.15 -7.35 -7.74
N ARG A 655 24.87 -7.18 -7.36
CA ARG A 655 24.47 -6.95 -5.99
C ARG A 655 24.70 -8.16 -5.07
N GLN A 656 24.38 -9.35 -5.53
CA GLN A 656 24.62 -10.58 -4.77
C GLN A 656 26.13 -10.76 -4.50
N GLN A 657 26.97 -10.49 -5.52
CA GLN A 657 28.44 -10.53 -5.39
C GLN A 657 28.96 -9.49 -4.38
N GLY A 658 28.40 -8.28 -4.40
CA GLY A 658 28.73 -7.23 -3.42
C GLY A 658 28.41 -7.65 -2.00
N GLN A 659 27.23 -8.26 -1.78
CA GLN A 659 26.84 -8.77 -0.45
C GLN A 659 27.76 -9.90 0.03
N GLN A 660 28.16 -10.82 -0.85
CA GLN A 660 29.10 -11.90 -0.51
C GLN A 660 30.48 -11.33 -0.16
N SER A 661 30.98 -10.35 -0.88
CA SER A 661 32.27 -9.70 -0.60
C SER A 661 32.27 -8.99 0.76
N MET A 662 31.20 -8.30 1.11
CA MET A 662 31.03 -7.68 2.43
C MET A 662 30.92 -8.71 3.56
N ALA A 663 30.25 -9.84 3.32
CA ALA A 663 30.13 -10.92 4.30
C ALA A 663 31.48 -11.60 4.57
N LEU A 664 32.34 -11.74 3.57
CA LEU A 664 33.70 -12.31 3.71
C LEU A 664 34.66 -11.35 4.44
N GLN A 665 34.45 -10.04 4.34
CA GLN A 665 35.22 -9.02 5.06
C GLN A 665 34.85 -8.94 6.54
N ASN A 666 33.59 -9.25 6.88
CA ASN A 666 33.12 -9.35 8.26
C ASN A 666 33.23 -10.82 8.69
N GLU A 667 34.30 -11.25 9.33
CA GLU A 667 34.64 -12.64 9.78
C GLU A 667 33.59 -13.35 10.66
N TRP A 668 32.28 -13.16 10.39
CA TRP A 668 31.19 -13.76 11.12
C TRP A 668 30.25 -14.57 10.21
N VAL A 669 30.77 -15.63 9.57
CA VAL A 669 29.89 -16.57 8.84
C VAL A 669 30.09 -17.97 9.40
N GLY A 670 29.16 -18.36 10.27
CA GLY A 670 28.94 -19.78 10.57
C GLY A 670 28.42 -20.47 9.30
N ASN A 671 29.08 -21.57 8.91
CA ASN A 671 28.69 -22.44 7.80
C ASN A 671 27.24 -22.87 7.94
N ILE A 672 26.36 -22.40 7.05
CA ILE A 672 25.06 -23.01 6.81
C ILE A 672 25.15 -23.81 5.53
N GLN A 673 25.12 -25.12 5.67
CA GLN A 673 24.92 -26.06 4.57
C GLN A 673 23.46 -25.90 4.10
N ILE A 674 23.29 -25.52 2.83
CA ILE A 674 21.97 -25.47 2.18
C ILE A 674 21.77 -26.88 1.62
N ASP A 675 20.80 -27.61 2.13
CA ASP A 675 20.33 -28.85 1.53
C ASP A 675 19.69 -28.51 0.17
N GLU A 676 20.28 -29.02 -0.91
CA GLU A 676 19.86 -28.84 -2.30
C GLU A 676 18.61 -29.65 -2.70
N ASP A 677 18.01 -30.41 -1.79
CA ASP A 677 16.98 -31.40 -2.10
C ASP A 677 15.59 -31.05 -1.56
N GLU A 678 14.97 -29.96 -2.10
CA GLU A 678 13.52 -29.91 -2.15
C GLU A 678 13.08 -29.79 -3.61
N GLY A 679 12.63 -30.97 -4.14
CA GLY A 679 12.13 -31.13 -5.49
C GLY A 679 11.00 -30.19 -5.80
N PHE A 680 11.27 -29.17 -6.59
CA PHE A 680 10.26 -28.33 -7.20
C PHE A 680 9.65 -29.07 -8.38
N SER A 681 8.37 -29.43 -8.25
CA SER A 681 7.55 -29.90 -9.37
C SER A 681 7.62 -28.89 -10.51
N ASN A 682 7.91 -29.39 -11.68
CA ASN A 682 7.95 -28.68 -12.95
C ASN A 682 6.49 -28.32 -13.37
N GLU A 683 5.84 -27.44 -12.61
CA GLU A 683 4.55 -26.89 -13.00
C GLU A 683 4.82 -25.81 -14.05
N GLY A 684 4.16 -25.96 -15.18
CA GLY A 684 4.31 -25.14 -16.36
C GLY A 684 4.28 -23.64 -16.02
N PHE A 685 5.17 -22.90 -16.65
CA PHE A 685 5.28 -21.46 -16.54
C PHE A 685 3.94 -20.82 -16.95
N GLU A 686 3.17 -20.33 -15.99
CA GLU A 686 2.01 -19.49 -16.27
C GLU A 686 2.40 -18.02 -16.16
N TRP A 687 2.11 -17.24 -17.19
CA TRP A 687 2.30 -15.78 -17.21
C TRP A 687 1.54 -15.06 -16.09
N GLN A 688 0.52 -15.67 -15.53
CA GLN A 688 -0.10 -15.26 -14.28
C GLN A 688 0.93 -15.14 -13.15
N ASP A 689 2.01 -15.93 -13.17
CA ASP A 689 3.13 -15.82 -12.21
C ASP A 689 4.01 -14.60 -12.45
N LEU A 690 4.16 -14.12 -13.69
CA LEU A 690 4.82 -12.82 -13.96
C LEU A 690 4.00 -11.67 -13.38
N MET A 691 2.69 -11.79 -13.42
CA MET A 691 1.75 -10.79 -12.93
C MET A 691 1.52 -10.86 -11.41
N GLN A 692 1.99 -11.90 -10.74
CA GLN A 692 2.01 -11.95 -9.27
C GLN A 692 3.18 -11.10 -8.74
N LEU A 693 2.98 -9.79 -8.71
CA LEU A 693 3.96 -8.80 -8.21
C LEU A 693 4.07 -8.78 -6.66
N SER A 694 3.82 -9.88 -5.97
CA SER A 694 3.95 -9.94 -4.51
C SER A 694 5.22 -10.62 -4.06
N ASP A 695 5.87 -10.03 -3.07
CA ASP A 695 7.02 -10.57 -2.33
C ASP A 695 6.62 -11.69 -1.34
N THR A 696 5.59 -12.50 -1.65
CA THR A 696 4.88 -13.33 -0.68
C THR A 696 5.56 -14.64 -0.28
N ASN A 697 6.81 -14.90 -0.59
CA ASN A 697 7.46 -16.16 -0.22
C ASN A 697 8.48 -16.05 0.94
N LEU A 698 8.31 -15.14 1.90
CA LEU A 698 9.20 -15.06 3.07
C LEU A 698 8.76 -15.95 4.25
N TRP A 699 7.61 -16.64 4.14
CA TRP A 699 7.07 -17.45 5.24
C TRP A 699 6.96 -18.93 4.94
N ASP A 700 7.44 -19.40 3.78
CA ASP A 700 7.47 -20.83 3.43
C ASP A 700 8.83 -21.48 3.71
N THR A 701 9.65 -20.89 4.57
CA THR A 701 10.72 -21.65 5.23
C THR A 701 10.05 -22.41 6.37
N GLY A 702 9.75 -23.68 6.09
CA GLY A 702 9.32 -24.64 7.09
C GLY A 702 10.24 -24.56 8.30
N ILE A 703 9.67 -24.17 9.44
CA ILE A 703 10.25 -24.51 10.72
C ILE A 703 10.24 -26.03 10.74
N PRO A 704 11.39 -26.73 10.83
CA PRO A 704 11.35 -28.16 11.02
C PRO A 704 10.63 -28.40 12.33
N SER A 705 9.50 -29.09 12.26
CA SER A 705 8.83 -29.64 13.42
C SER A 705 9.79 -30.64 14.05
N SER A 706 10.63 -30.18 14.96
CA SER A 706 11.32 -31.06 15.87
C SER A 706 10.24 -31.72 16.73
N SER A 707 9.85 -32.92 16.37
CA SER A 707 9.11 -33.86 17.22
C SER A 707 10.01 -34.27 18.39
N GLY A 708 10.20 -33.37 19.32
CA GLY A 708 10.67 -33.64 20.66
C GLY A 708 9.45 -33.98 21.50
N GLN A 709 9.29 -35.27 21.83
CA GLN A 709 8.39 -35.72 22.87
C GLN A 709 8.65 -34.90 24.13
N ILE A 710 7.70 -34.04 24.52
CA ILE A 710 7.66 -33.43 25.85
C ILE A 710 6.94 -34.43 26.75
N ASP A 711 7.73 -35.04 27.63
CA ASP A 711 7.28 -35.92 28.71
C ASP A 711 6.41 -35.10 29.69
N ASN A 712 5.15 -35.48 29.76
CA ASN A 712 4.15 -34.87 30.62
C ASN A 712 4.31 -35.38 32.07
N ARG A 713 5.33 -34.90 32.79
CA ARG A 713 5.41 -35.05 34.27
C ARG A 713 6.12 -33.81 34.77
N ASP A 714 5.33 -32.80 35.16
CA ASP A 714 5.60 -31.83 36.24
C ASP A 714 4.70 -30.61 36.05
N PHE A 715 3.43 -30.80 36.42
CA PHE A 715 2.55 -29.71 36.88
C PHE A 715 1.55 -30.32 37.87
N MET A 716 1.94 -30.39 39.12
CA MET A 716 1.06 -30.18 40.25
C MET A 716 1.44 -28.88 40.92
#